data_50eebe072ec29388f5e5ae7269844a73
#
_entry.id   50eebe072ec29388f5e5ae7269844a73
#
_cell.length_a   1.000
_cell.length_b   1.000
_cell.length_c   1.000
_cell.angle_alpha   90.00
_cell.angle_beta   90.00
_cell.angle_gamma   90.00
#
_symmetry.space_group_name_H-M   'P 1'
#
loop_
_entity.id
_entity.type
_entity.pdbx_description
1 polymer ?
#
loop_
_entity_poly.entity_id
_entity_poly.type
_entity_poly.pdbx_seq_one_letter_code
_entity_poly.pdbx_strand_id
1 'polypeptide(L)'
;MTRVDLTYNPYTRERKLVIDSKEIPGNQTSNFCGAKGTELSQWCGTLWERLASHCNDDIELWFTGIQRDFEFLSDAMNRSMENKSGCSFTLMEKKICKVEDKLGELESLFAKMQEESPFPDLKTPELKRLFEKATKNDFEIAVVATMSSGKSTLINALLGQELLPARNEAATATLARIHDKDDARCFSAVCYDSEGKEVDRCENLDLKAMENLNKNERVSRIDITGNIPGIDSSSIRLVLTDTPGPNNSRTDEHEKHTLGLLKEDYKPMILYVLNGTQLETNDDSNLLKSIGQEIKLGDHQSVDRFIFVLNKADVFDTGKGEFVSKKIDDVREYLSKPGRGIINPRIFPCSSYLAKVIRMHQNKIPLSENEEDFLATKPKRFIRDKERHFSDYASFLSPATKMQQDEKIRRAQEAGDAYQEALFYSGIPSVELAITEYLEKYALPARVSNGVHSFKDKIDKLGLEAKTIDNLKSDKKKVEQLKDELELITAKLTQGEEGRKCRSKIEGLSAAAQVEDKFEKASGSFMGEVGKALERMRKSEVSPETAKDFVAALNVRIPGLCTKFEVDIQHMLKTVVMEQAKQYVQEYQSYVKDLVGQVEYNQDCDPAAILGASATLSFEEAMDLYEEQRTETVKVGEHREKNYDYKWYDGIANIFRRNKKAKYVMYDDFEDHEYTVVNFKEYINDNVMPQIDSFCDTTREIAYNYAREEEGQFKEFFARQLDQLEQEIKRTADEKLKKISSKEELERMIQENEKNKAWLDDFNKDLDNVLKISGEI
;
A
#
# COMPACT_ATOMS: atom_id res chain seq x y z
N MET A 1 -0.30 29.75 26.96
CA MET A 1 -0.88 28.72 26.07
C MET A 1 -1.16 29.36 24.72
N THR A 2 -0.41 28.96 23.71
CA THR A 2 -0.49 29.51 22.36
C THR A 2 -1.54 28.76 21.56
N ARG A 3 -2.48 29.47 20.95
CA ARG A 3 -3.47 28.85 20.06
C ARG A 3 -2.95 28.76 18.64
N VAL A 4 -3.01 27.56 18.07
CA VAL A 4 -2.63 27.26 16.69
C VAL A 4 -3.84 26.72 15.95
N ASP A 5 -4.28 27.36 14.88
CA ASP A 5 -5.31 26.84 13.98
C ASP A 5 -4.62 26.31 12.72
N LEU A 6 -4.73 25.00 12.48
CA LEU A 6 -4.20 24.32 11.30
C LEU A 6 -5.35 23.81 10.44
N THR A 7 -5.40 24.26 9.19
CA THR A 7 -6.28 23.72 8.18
C THR A 7 -5.41 22.98 7.15
N TYR A 8 -5.76 21.74 6.83
CA TYR A 8 -5.08 20.94 5.83
C TYR A 8 -6.09 20.25 4.91
N ASN A 9 -5.87 20.40 3.62
CA ASN A 9 -6.68 19.75 2.60
C ASN A 9 -5.88 18.59 1.95
N PRO A 10 -6.25 17.33 2.19
CA PRO A 10 -5.51 16.17 1.68
C PRO A 10 -5.64 16.00 0.16
N TYR A 11 -6.68 16.55 -0.47
CA TYR A 11 -6.93 16.42 -1.90
C TYR A 11 -6.08 17.38 -2.74
N THR A 12 -5.94 18.63 -2.26
CA THR A 12 -5.14 19.68 -2.92
C THR A 12 -3.75 19.83 -2.32
N ARG A 13 -3.53 19.22 -1.13
CA ARG A 13 -2.31 19.37 -0.30
C ARG A 13 -2.04 20.81 0.13
N GLU A 14 -3.07 21.63 0.12
CA GLU A 14 -3.03 22.99 0.62
C GLU A 14 -3.17 23.01 2.13
N ARG A 15 -2.54 24.00 2.74
CA ARG A 15 -2.51 24.16 4.18
C ARG A 15 -2.48 25.62 4.58
N LYS A 16 -3.14 25.91 5.70
CA LYS A 16 -3.18 27.23 6.32
C LYS A 16 -2.84 27.07 7.80
N LEU A 17 -1.89 27.85 8.26
CA LEU A 17 -1.46 27.88 9.65
C LEU A 17 -1.69 29.27 10.22
N VAL A 18 -2.39 29.36 11.34
CA VAL A 18 -2.65 30.58 12.06
C VAL A 18 -2.16 30.39 13.49
N ILE A 19 -1.28 31.28 13.98
CA ILE A 19 -0.77 31.28 15.36
C ILE A 19 -1.22 32.56 16.06
N ASP A 20 -1.92 32.43 17.18
CA ASP A 20 -2.49 33.53 17.94
C ASP A 20 -3.21 34.58 17.06
N SER A 21 -4.11 34.07 16.21
CA SER A 21 -4.90 34.86 15.25
C SER A 21 -4.09 35.56 14.14
N LYS A 22 -2.78 35.21 14.00
CA LYS A 22 -1.91 35.72 12.95
C LYS A 22 -1.66 34.62 11.92
N GLU A 23 -2.08 34.84 10.70
CA GLU A 23 -1.83 33.90 9.60
C GLU A 23 -0.35 33.89 9.24
N ILE A 24 0.23 32.71 9.16
CA ILE A 24 1.61 32.49 8.72
C ILE A 24 1.64 32.53 7.19
N PRO A 25 2.42 33.44 6.58
CA PRO A 25 2.51 33.52 5.12
C PRO A 25 2.93 32.18 4.49
N GLY A 26 2.38 31.85 3.33
CA GLY A 26 2.58 30.56 2.68
C GLY A 26 4.06 30.21 2.40
N ASN A 27 4.93 31.21 2.20
CA ASN A 27 6.38 31.01 2.06
C ASN A 27 7.07 30.64 3.40
N GLN A 28 6.47 30.96 4.54
CA GLN A 28 6.98 30.64 5.87
C GLN A 28 6.30 29.40 6.48
N THR A 29 5.13 29.03 6.00
CA THR A 29 4.40 27.83 6.45
C THR A 29 5.24 26.57 6.28
N SER A 30 6.13 26.52 5.29
CA SER A 30 7.06 25.40 5.07
C SER A 30 8.04 25.17 6.24
N ASN A 31 8.28 26.18 7.08
CA ASN A 31 9.11 26.03 8.27
C ASN A 31 8.46 25.11 9.32
N PHE A 32 7.13 25.02 9.31
CA PHE A 32 6.35 24.18 10.22
C PHE A 32 5.85 22.90 9.56
N CYS A 33 5.27 23.03 8.38
CA CYS A 33 4.46 22.02 7.69
C CYS A 33 5.15 21.39 6.47
N GLY A 34 6.45 21.35 6.37
CA GLY A 34 7.19 20.78 5.26
C GLY A 34 7.11 21.58 3.94
N ALA A 35 7.57 21.03 2.82
CA ALA A 35 7.54 21.69 1.51
C ALA A 35 6.12 21.80 0.94
N LYS A 36 5.84 22.78 0.05
CA LYS A 36 4.53 22.92 -0.59
C LYS A 36 4.17 21.65 -1.39
N GLY A 37 2.94 21.18 -1.27
CA GLY A 37 2.46 19.98 -1.98
C GLY A 37 2.79 18.65 -1.30
N THR A 38 3.46 18.65 -0.14
CA THR A 38 3.73 17.41 0.62
C THR A 38 2.51 16.98 1.45
N GLU A 39 2.38 15.67 1.63
CA GLU A 39 1.31 15.09 2.46
C GLU A 39 1.56 15.34 3.95
N LEU A 40 0.47 15.47 4.72
CA LEU A 40 0.54 15.72 6.16
C LEU A 40 1.37 14.65 6.89
N SER A 41 1.22 13.39 6.52
CA SER A 41 1.97 12.26 7.07
C SER A 41 3.50 12.43 7.00
N GLN A 42 4.00 13.17 6.00
CA GLN A 42 5.44 13.39 5.79
C GLN A 42 6.04 14.42 6.76
N TRP A 43 5.23 15.33 7.33
CA TRP A 43 5.73 16.42 8.15
C TRP A 43 5.09 16.54 9.54
N CYS A 44 3.97 15.87 9.80
CA CYS A 44 3.30 15.90 11.10
C CYS A 44 4.22 15.48 12.26
N GLY A 45 5.15 14.55 12.00
CA GLY A 45 6.12 14.07 13.00
C GLY A 45 7.06 15.14 13.55
N THR A 46 7.32 16.21 12.78
CA THR A 46 8.21 17.32 13.21
C THR A 46 7.43 18.59 13.53
N LEU A 47 6.14 18.63 13.28
CA LEU A 47 5.31 19.81 13.48
C LEU A 47 5.34 20.30 14.93
N TRP A 48 5.12 19.40 15.88
CA TRP A 48 5.01 19.71 17.31
C TRP A 48 6.30 20.28 17.87
N GLU A 49 7.46 19.73 17.51
CA GLU A 49 8.78 20.23 17.92
C GLU A 49 9.07 21.62 17.32
N ARG A 50 8.66 21.85 16.07
CA ARG A 50 8.83 23.15 15.40
C ARG A 50 7.93 24.21 16.01
N LEU A 51 6.68 23.86 16.35
CA LEU A 51 5.77 24.76 17.05
C LEU A 51 6.28 25.08 18.45
N ALA A 52 6.74 24.08 19.21
CA ALA A 52 7.32 24.28 20.53
C ALA A 52 8.53 25.22 20.50
N SER A 53 9.43 25.02 19.52
CA SER A 53 10.60 25.87 19.33
C SER A 53 10.27 27.31 18.93
N HIS A 54 9.11 27.54 18.30
CA HIS A 54 8.67 28.87 17.88
C HIS A 54 7.90 29.59 18.97
N CYS A 55 6.98 28.89 19.63
CA CYS A 55 6.05 29.50 20.58
C CYS A 55 6.63 29.62 22.00
N ASN A 56 7.55 28.72 22.39
CA ASN A 56 8.12 28.62 23.74
C ASN A 56 7.06 28.59 24.87
N ASP A 57 5.89 28.04 24.60
CA ASP A 57 4.73 27.95 25.49
C ASP A 57 3.95 26.66 25.23
N ASP A 58 3.00 26.35 26.12
CA ASP A 58 2.04 25.27 25.89
C ASP A 58 1.19 25.55 24.65
N ILE A 59 0.93 24.53 23.86
CA ILE A 59 0.28 24.68 22.54
C ILE A 59 -1.06 23.97 22.53
N GLU A 60 -2.09 24.71 22.10
CA GLU A 60 -3.42 24.19 21.78
C GLU A 60 -3.64 24.28 20.26
N LEU A 61 -3.59 23.13 19.57
CA LEU A 61 -3.79 23.08 18.13
C LEU A 61 -5.21 22.66 17.77
N TRP A 62 -5.90 23.54 17.04
CA TRP A 62 -7.23 23.33 16.48
C TRP A 62 -7.14 22.92 15.02
N PHE A 63 -7.61 21.72 14.72
CA PHE A 63 -7.47 21.14 13.39
C PHE A 63 -8.77 21.19 12.58
N THR A 64 -8.62 21.54 11.28
CA THR A 64 -9.67 21.43 10.27
C THR A 64 -9.14 20.55 9.13
N GLY A 65 -9.81 19.44 8.84
CA GLY A 65 -9.37 18.50 7.83
C GLY A 65 -10.23 17.24 7.78
N ILE A 66 -9.64 16.09 7.49
CA ILE A 66 -10.32 14.78 7.56
C ILE A 66 -9.85 13.99 8.79
N GLN A 67 -10.63 12.99 9.18
CA GLN A 67 -10.36 12.16 10.37
C GLN A 67 -8.97 11.53 10.36
N ARG A 68 -8.55 10.94 9.24
CA ARG A 68 -7.22 10.37 9.07
C ARG A 68 -6.09 11.32 9.46
N ASP A 69 -6.19 12.56 8.98
CA ASP A 69 -5.13 13.55 9.18
C ASP A 69 -5.10 14.07 10.64
N PHE A 70 -6.27 14.14 11.30
CA PHE A 70 -6.36 14.42 12.74
C PHE A 70 -5.63 13.35 13.57
N GLU A 71 -5.81 12.08 13.22
CA GLU A 71 -5.16 10.99 13.95
C GLU A 71 -3.64 10.98 13.72
N PHE A 72 -3.16 11.30 12.51
CA PHE A 72 -1.73 11.48 12.27
C PHE A 72 -1.12 12.56 13.16
N LEU A 73 -1.84 13.68 13.35
CA LEU A 73 -1.42 14.75 14.26
C LEU A 73 -1.44 14.29 15.72
N SER A 74 -2.45 13.52 16.12
CA SER A 74 -2.57 12.97 17.48
C SER A 74 -1.44 12.01 17.80
N ASP A 75 -1.13 11.08 16.89
CA ASP A 75 -0.02 10.13 17.05
C ASP A 75 1.35 10.83 17.10
N ALA A 76 1.51 11.86 16.27
CA ALA A 76 2.72 12.68 16.27
C ALA A 76 2.87 13.48 17.57
N MET A 77 1.76 14.01 18.10
CA MET A 77 1.70 14.69 19.39
C MET A 77 2.15 13.77 20.53
N ASN A 78 1.57 12.58 20.63
CA ASN A 78 1.89 11.61 21.69
C ASN A 78 3.37 11.26 21.68
N ARG A 79 3.95 11.00 20.49
CA ARG A 79 5.39 10.74 20.35
C ARG A 79 6.27 11.91 20.75
N SER A 80 5.85 13.14 20.42
CA SER A 80 6.60 14.35 20.79
C SER A 80 6.54 14.61 22.30
N MET A 81 5.43 14.27 22.97
CA MET A 81 5.29 14.35 24.44
C MET A 81 6.19 13.32 25.16
N GLU A 82 6.33 12.11 24.64
CA GLU A 82 7.24 11.09 25.17
C GLU A 82 8.71 11.55 25.14
N ASN A 83 9.09 12.33 24.12
CA ASN A 83 10.44 12.88 23.92
C ASN A 83 10.78 14.08 24.83
N LYS A 84 9.91 14.47 25.81
CA LYS A 84 10.13 15.55 26.78
C LYS A 84 10.44 16.91 26.15
N SER A 85 9.58 17.39 25.29
CA SER A 85 9.72 18.70 24.61
C SER A 85 9.57 19.95 25.50
N GLY A 86 9.37 19.82 26.80
CA GLY A 86 9.28 20.94 27.75
C GLY A 86 7.99 21.76 27.68
N CYS A 87 7.16 21.56 26.66
CA CYS A 87 5.86 22.17 26.46
C CYS A 87 4.77 21.10 26.51
N SER A 88 3.57 21.44 26.97
CA SER A 88 2.40 20.57 26.85
C SER A 88 1.69 20.82 25.51
N PHE A 89 1.14 19.77 24.93
CA PHE A 89 0.41 19.82 23.66
C PHE A 89 -1.03 19.34 23.87
N THR A 90 -1.97 20.06 23.29
CA THR A 90 -3.38 19.70 23.22
C THR A 90 -3.84 19.77 21.78
N LEU A 91 -4.46 18.71 21.26
CA LEU A 91 -5.04 18.68 19.93
C LEU A 91 -6.57 18.69 20.02
N MET A 92 -7.19 19.63 19.32
CA MET A 92 -8.63 19.84 19.33
C MET A 92 -9.19 19.75 17.91
N GLU A 93 -10.36 19.14 17.78
CA GLU A 93 -11.12 19.15 16.53
C GLU A 93 -11.83 20.49 16.36
N LYS A 94 -11.50 21.23 15.30
CA LYS A 94 -12.25 22.42 14.90
C LYS A 94 -13.36 22.05 13.92
N LYS A 95 -13.03 21.28 12.89
CA LYS A 95 -13.96 20.73 11.91
C LYS A 95 -13.39 19.52 11.21
N ILE A 96 -14.05 18.39 11.31
CA ILE A 96 -13.72 17.17 10.58
C ILE A 96 -14.74 16.94 9.47
N CYS A 97 -14.27 16.83 8.23
CA CYS A 97 -15.09 16.57 7.04
C CYS A 97 -15.21 15.08 6.79
N LYS A 98 -16.42 14.61 6.54
CA LYS A 98 -16.68 13.23 6.14
C LYS A 98 -16.35 13.04 4.66
N VAL A 99 -15.63 11.98 4.34
CA VAL A 99 -15.17 11.70 2.98
C VAL A 99 -16.29 11.12 2.12
N GLU A 100 -17.21 10.37 2.71
CA GLU A 100 -18.38 9.76 2.02
C GLU A 100 -19.27 10.83 1.39
N ASP A 101 -19.49 11.95 2.08
CA ASP A 101 -20.26 13.07 1.53
C ASP A 101 -19.62 13.57 0.22
N LYS A 102 -18.29 13.57 0.15
CA LYS A 102 -17.52 14.02 -1.02
C LYS A 102 -17.62 13.06 -2.21
N LEU A 103 -17.67 11.77 -1.95
CA LEU A 103 -17.86 10.78 -3.02
C LEU A 103 -19.28 10.89 -3.61
N GLY A 104 -20.30 11.06 -2.77
CA GLY A 104 -21.68 11.30 -3.19
C GLY A 104 -21.84 12.61 -3.99
N GLU A 105 -21.17 13.69 -3.58
CA GLU A 105 -21.09 14.94 -4.34
C GLU A 105 -20.49 14.70 -5.75
N LEU A 106 -19.38 13.93 -5.83
CA LEU A 106 -18.70 13.61 -7.09
C LEU A 106 -19.57 12.75 -8.01
N GLU A 107 -20.26 11.74 -7.47
CA GLU A 107 -21.19 10.90 -8.25
C GLU A 107 -22.39 11.70 -8.76
N SER A 108 -22.92 12.62 -7.97
CA SER A 108 -24.00 13.53 -8.36
C SER A 108 -23.55 14.47 -9.48
N LEU A 109 -22.32 15.00 -9.39
CA LEU A 109 -21.72 15.82 -10.45
C LEU A 109 -21.51 15.04 -11.74
N PHE A 110 -21.10 13.76 -11.64
CA PHE A 110 -20.99 12.90 -12.81
C PHE A 110 -22.35 12.67 -13.49
N ALA A 111 -23.39 12.35 -12.69
CA ALA A 111 -24.75 12.17 -13.22
C ALA A 111 -25.25 13.45 -13.92
N LYS A 112 -25.09 14.61 -13.28
CA LYS A 112 -25.41 15.92 -13.84
C LYS A 112 -24.68 16.18 -15.16
N MET A 113 -23.39 15.86 -15.22
CA MET A 113 -22.60 15.97 -16.44
C MET A 113 -23.13 15.07 -17.57
N GLN A 114 -23.47 13.83 -17.26
CA GLN A 114 -24.03 12.90 -18.24
C GLN A 114 -25.38 13.37 -18.80
N GLU A 115 -26.21 14.03 -18.01
CA GLU A 115 -27.53 14.52 -18.42
C GLU A 115 -27.47 15.89 -19.09
N GLU A 116 -26.79 16.85 -18.46
CA GLU A 116 -26.90 18.28 -18.75
C GLU A 116 -25.76 18.80 -19.63
N SER A 117 -24.63 18.08 -19.77
CA SER A 117 -23.49 18.59 -20.51
C SER A 117 -23.84 18.93 -21.96
N PRO A 118 -23.47 20.11 -22.44
CA PRO A 118 -23.59 20.45 -23.86
C PRO A 118 -22.53 19.76 -24.71
N PHE A 119 -21.54 19.12 -24.13
CA PHE A 119 -20.42 18.47 -24.82
C PHE A 119 -20.67 16.97 -25.00
N PRO A 120 -20.87 16.47 -26.21
CA PRO A 120 -21.08 15.04 -26.46
C PRO A 120 -19.89 14.16 -25.96
N ASP A 121 -18.66 14.69 -26.01
CA ASP A 121 -17.46 14.00 -25.61
C ASP A 121 -17.43 13.71 -24.10
N LEU A 122 -18.18 14.46 -23.29
CA LEU A 122 -18.36 14.18 -21.87
C LEU A 122 -19.43 13.12 -21.57
N LYS A 123 -20.21 12.71 -22.56
CA LYS A 123 -21.29 11.70 -22.46
C LYS A 123 -20.89 10.32 -23.00
N THR A 124 -19.60 10.10 -23.26
CA THR A 124 -19.12 8.87 -23.87
C THR A 124 -19.13 7.68 -22.90
N PRO A 125 -19.42 6.45 -23.39
CA PRO A 125 -19.28 5.23 -22.58
C PRO A 125 -17.86 5.03 -22.03
N GLU A 126 -16.85 5.53 -22.75
CA GLU A 126 -15.46 5.47 -22.34
C GLU A 126 -15.21 6.31 -21.08
N LEU A 127 -15.71 7.56 -21.05
CA LEU A 127 -15.61 8.40 -19.86
C LEU A 127 -16.35 7.79 -18.67
N LYS A 128 -17.50 7.17 -18.91
CA LYS A 128 -18.23 6.43 -17.87
C LYS A 128 -17.38 5.29 -17.29
N ARG A 129 -16.72 4.51 -18.16
CA ARG A 129 -15.80 3.43 -17.72
C ARG A 129 -14.59 3.97 -16.96
N LEU A 130 -14.01 5.07 -17.42
CA LEU A 130 -12.88 5.72 -16.72
C LEU A 130 -13.28 6.22 -15.34
N PHE A 131 -14.46 6.85 -15.23
CA PHE A 131 -15.00 7.27 -13.95
C PHE A 131 -15.27 6.08 -13.02
N GLU A 132 -15.92 5.04 -13.53
CA GLU A 132 -16.16 3.82 -12.77
C GLU A 132 -14.86 3.15 -12.32
N LYS A 133 -13.84 3.15 -13.17
CA LYS A 133 -12.50 2.65 -12.81
C LYS A 133 -11.85 3.52 -11.73
N ALA A 134 -11.95 4.83 -11.82
CA ALA A 134 -11.35 5.75 -10.85
C ALA A 134 -12.05 5.74 -9.49
N THR A 135 -13.39 5.56 -9.47
CA THR A 135 -14.21 5.65 -8.26
C THR A 135 -14.66 4.31 -7.68
N LYS A 136 -14.63 3.23 -8.48
CA LYS A 136 -15.16 1.91 -8.11
C LYS A 136 -14.11 0.79 -8.14
N ASN A 137 -12.84 1.12 -7.92
CA ASN A 137 -11.82 0.07 -7.80
C ASN A 137 -12.13 -0.84 -6.61
N ASP A 138 -11.91 -2.13 -6.82
CA ASP A 138 -12.02 -3.13 -5.75
C ASP A 138 -11.00 -2.81 -4.65
N PHE A 139 -11.44 -2.86 -3.41
CA PHE A 139 -10.54 -2.79 -2.27
C PHE A 139 -10.36 -4.19 -1.69
N GLU A 140 -9.14 -4.68 -1.70
CA GLU A 140 -8.84 -6.05 -1.30
C GLU A 140 -8.45 -6.13 0.18
N ILE A 141 -9.07 -7.08 0.88
CA ILE A 141 -8.68 -7.52 2.23
C ILE A 141 -8.18 -8.96 2.11
N ALA A 142 -6.90 -9.17 2.29
CA ALA A 142 -6.33 -10.52 2.29
C ALA A 142 -6.36 -11.13 3.69
N VAL A 143 -7.00 -12.30 3.82
CA VAL A 143 -7.00 -13.04 5.08
C VAL A 143 -5.90 -14.08 5.04
N VAL A 144 -4.92 -13.90 5.89
CA VAL A 144 -3.74 -14.74 6.02
C VAL A 144 -3.74 -15.41 7.39
N ALA A 145 -3.31 -16.64 7.45
CA ALA A 145 -3.43 -17.39 8.70
C ALA A 145 -2.39 -18.49 8.85
N THR A 146 -1.97 -18.73 10.08
CA THR A 146 -1.28 -19.97 10.45
C THR A 146 -2.18 -21.18 10.29
N MET A 147 -1.60 -22.36 10.15
CA MET A 147 -2.36 -23.60 10.06
C MET A 147 -3.29 -23.75 11.27
N SER A 148 -4.53 -24.18 11.02
CA SER A 148 -5.55 -24.41 12.07
C SER A 148 -5.87 -23.18 12.95
N SER A 149 -5.58 -21.97 12.52
CA SER A 149 -5.94 -20.73 13.25
C SER A 149 -7.43 -20.38 13.16
N GLY A 150 -8.18 -21.02 12.27
CA GLY A 150 -9.61 -20.78 12.05
C GLY A 150 -9.90 -19.70 11.02
N LYS A 151 -9.05 -19.55 10.00
CA LYS A 151 -9.22 -18.63 8.88
C LYS A 151 -10.59 -18.74 8.22
N SER A 152 -10.95 -19.93 7.72
CA SER A 152 -12.26 -20.16 7.10
C SER A 152 -13.42 -19.88 8.08
N THR A 153 -13.25 -20.19 9.38
CA THR A 153 -14.24 -19.87 10.40
C THR A 153 -14.40 -18.36 10.57
N LEU A 154 -13.30 -17.59 10.54
CA LEU A 154 -13.33 -16.13 10.58
C LEU A 154 -14.07 -15.58 9.37
N ILE A 155 -13.70 -16.03 8.17
CA ILE A 155 -14.37 -15.59 6.94
C ILE A 155 -15.87 -15.93 7.00
N ASN A 156 -16.23 -17.15 7.36
CA ASN A 156 -17.62 -17.56 7.51
C ASN A 156 -18.37 -16.72 8.58
N ALA A 157 -17.69 -16.31 9.65
CA ALA A 157 -18.25 -15.40 10.64
C ALA A 157 -18.53 -14.00 10.06
N LEU A 158 -17.64 -13.47 9.22
CA LEU A 158 -17.85 -12.20 8.51
C LEU A 158 -19.00 -12.31 7.51
N LEU A 159 -19.12 -13.43 6.80
CA LEU A 159 -20.19 -13.67 5.83
C LEU A 159 -21.55 -13.94 6.49
N GLY A 160 -21.56 -14.29 7.77
CA GLY A 160 -22.78 -14.64 8.50
C GLY A 160 -23.36 -15.99 8.11
N GLN A 161 -22.63 -16.82 7.37
CA GLN A 161 -23.00 -18.19 7.00
C GLN A 161 -21.77 -19.05 6.70
N GLU A 162 -21.96 -20.36 6.66
CA GLU A 162 -20.87 -21.30 6.37
C GLU A 162 -20.80 -21.58 4.87
N LEU A 163 -19.84 -20.92 4.20
CA LEU A 163 -19.53 -21.11 2.78
C LEU A 163 -18.19 -21.81 2.58
N LEU A 164 -17.18 -21.40 3.33
CA LEU A 164 -15.85 -21.98 3.21
C LEU A 164 -15.72 -23.20 4.11
N PRO A 165 -15.27 -24.35 3.61
CA PRO A 165 -15.15 -25.56 4.42
C PRO A 165 -14.07 -25.37 5.50
N ALA A 166 -14.46 -25.61 6.77
CA ALA A 166 -13.60 -25.45 7.94
C ALA A 166 -12.94 -26.77 8.35
N ARG A 167 -12.30 -27.52 7.43
CA ARG A 167 -11.66 -28.81 7.73
C ARG A 167 -10.16 -28.66 7.97
N ASN A 168 -9.61 -29.51 8.86
CA ASN A 168 -8.18 -29.57 9.19
C ASN A 168 -7.31 -30.19 8.07
N GLU A 169 -7.89 -30.73 7.02
CA GLU A 169 -7.17 -31.24 5.87
C GLU A 169 -6.99 -30.12 4.85
N ALA A 170 -5.84 -30.09 4.22
CA ALA A 170 -5.40 -29.12 3.21
C ALA A 170 -6.39 -29.02 2.02
N ALA A 171 -7.56 -28.46 2.24
CA ALA A 171 -8.72 -28.57 1.36
C ALA A 171 -8.86 -27.40 0.37
N THR A 172 -8.06 -26.33 0.47
CA THR A 172 -8.18 -25.19 -0.45
C THR A 172 -6.88 -24.94 -1.17
N ALA A 173 -6.69 -25.62 -2.29
CA ALA A 173 -5.69 -25.24 -3.29
C ALA A 173 -6.19 -24.09 -4.19
N THR A 174 -7.44 -23.64 -4.04
CA THR A 174 -8.13 -22.69 -4.90
C THR A 174 -8.24 -21.35 -4.19
N LEU A 175 -7.84 -20.27 -4.85
CA LEU A 175 -7.99 -18.91 -4.38
C LEU A 175 -9.47 -18.53 -4.39
N ALA A 176 -10.06 -18.19 -3.24
CA ALA A 176 -11.42 -17.68 -3.17
C ALA A 176 -11.41 -16.16 -2.95
N ARG A 177 -12.09 -15.42 -3.83
CA ARG A 177 -12.30 -13.97 -3.74
C ARG A 177 -13.77 -13.68 -3.54
N ILE A 178 -14.12 -13.03 -2.45
CA ILE A 178 -15.49 -12.75 -2.07
C ILE A 178 -15.73 -11.25 -2.30
N HIS A 179 -16.51 -10.95 -3.33
CA HIS A 179 -16.93 -9.61 -3.71
C HIS A 179 -18.18 -9.22 -2.93
N ASP A 180 -18.09 -8.18 -2.15
CA ASP A 180 -19.22 -7.65 -1.41
C ASP A 180 -20.22 -6.96 -2.34
N LYS A 181 -21.50 -7.28 -2.11
CA LYS A 181 -22.64 -6.69 -2.81
C LYS A 181 -23.83 -6.60 -1.87
N ASP A 182 -24.09 -5.42 -1.33
CA ASP A 182 -25.13 -5.16 -0.33
C ASP A 182 -26.53 -5.64 -0.74
N ASP A 183 -26.87 -5.57 -2.04
CA ASP A 183 -28.18 -5.98 -2.57
C ASP A 183 -28.30 -7.50 -2.80
N ALA A 184 -27.24 -8.27 -2.60
CA ALA A 184 -27.27 -9.70 -2.87
C ALA A 184 -28.10 -10.45 -1.83
N ARG A 185 -29.09 -11.20 -2.32
CA ARG A 185 -29.96 -12.03 -1.45
C ARG A 185 -29.37 -13.41 -1.14
N CYS A 186 -28.44 -13.87 -1.95
CA CYS A 186 -27.73 -15.13 -1.81
C CYS A 186 -26.33 -14.98 -2.36
N PHE A 187 -25.43 -15.90 -1.99
CA PHE A 187 -24.11 -15.96 -2.57
C PHE A 187 -24.14 -16.70 -3.90
N SER A 188 -23.38 -16.22 -4.86
CA SER A 188 -23.13 -16.87 -6.15
C SER A 188 -21.64 -17.01 -6.39
N ALA A 189 -21.22 -17.92 -7.27
CA ALA A 189 -19.81 -18.13 -7.58
C ALA A 189 -19.59 -18.27 -9.09
N VAL A 190 -18.45 -17.75 -9.56
CA VAL A 190 -17.91 -17.98 -10.90
C VAL A 190 -16.50 -18.54 -10.74
N CYS A 191 -16.24 -19.65 -11.40
CA CYS A 191 -14.98 -20.38 -11.31
C CYS A 191 -14.14 -20.17 -12.54
N TYR A 192 -12.83 -19.94 -12.34
CA TYR A 192 -11.86 -19.69 -13.40
C TYR A 192 -10.70 -20.70 -13.34
N ASP A 193 -10.17 -21.05 -14.49
CA ASP A 193 -8.92 -21.82 -14.61
C ASP A 193 -7.68 -20.93 -14.43
N SER A 194 -6.49 -21.51 -14.59
CA SER A 194 -5.21 -20.81 -14.48
C SER A 194 -4.98 -19.79 -15.60
N GLU A 195 -5.73 -19.85 -16.70
CA GLU A 195 -5.67 -18.91 -17.83
C GLU A 195 -6.73 -17.78 -17.67
N GLY A 196 -7.52 -17.82 -16.60
CA GLY A 196 -8.58 -16.82 -16.34
C GLY A 196 -9.87 -17.06 -17.13
N LYS A 197 -10.05 -18.26 -17.74
CA LYS A 197 -11.27 -18.61 -18.46
C LYS A 197 -12.30 -19.18 -17.49
N GLU A 198 -13.57 -18.79 -17.66
CA GLU A 198 -14.69 -19.33 -16.88
C GLU A 198 -14.86 -20.84 -17.17
N VAL A 199 -14.85 -21.62 -16.07
CA VAL A 199 -14.96 -23.10 -16.11
C VAL A 199 -16.32 -23.57 -15.58
N ASP A 200 -16.83 -22.88 -14.55
CA ASP A 200 -18.05 -23.28 -13.85
C ASP A 200 -18.73 -22.06 -13.21
N ARG A 201 -20.05 -22.19 -12.91
CA ARG A 201 -20.83 -21.12 -12.28
C ARG A 201 -21.89 -21.73 -11.36
N CYS A 202 -22.09 -21.09 -10.21
CA CYS A 202 -23.12 -21.46 -9.24
C CYS A 202 -23.92 -20.21 -8.82
N GLU A 203 -25.23 -20.18 -9.08
CA GLU A 203 -26.10 -19.03 -8.76
C GLU A 203 -26.54 -19.02 -7.29
N ASN A 204 -26.58 -20.16 -6.62
CA ASN A 204 -26.90 -20.31 -5.20
C ASN A 204 -25.79 -21.12 -4.53
N LEU A 205 -24.81 -20.43 -3.99
CA LEU A 205 -23.65 -21.05 -3.36
C LEU A 205 -23.98 -21.41 -1.90
N ASP A 206 -23.89 -22.70 -1.61
CA ASP A 206 -23.89 -23.25 -0.25
C ASP A 206 -22.57 -23.98 0.03
N LEU A 207 -22.40 -24.50 1.26
CA LEU A 207 -21.19 -25.22 1.65
C LEU A 207 -20.93 -26.46 0.75
N LYS A 208 -21.99 -27.19 0.38
CA LYS A 208 -21.87 -28.40 -0.46
C LYS A 208 -21.41 -28.03 -1.89
N ALA A 209 -22.03 -27.00 -2.45
CA ALA A 209 -21.62 -26.48 -3.75
C ALA A 209 -20.17 -26.01 -3.73
N MET A 210 -19.76 -25.28 -2.69
CA MET A 210 -18.37 -24.83 -2.52
C MET A 210 -17.39 -26.01 -2.38
N GLU A 211 -17.74 -27.05 -1.62
CA GLU A 211 -16.93 -28.27 -1.52
C GLU A 211 -16.76 -28.98 -2.88
N ASN A 212 -17.82 -28.96 -3.71
CA ASN A 212 -17.74 -29.56 -5.05
C ASN A 212 -16.87 -28.74 -5.99
N LEU A 213 -17.00 -27.40 -5.96
CA LEU A 213 -16.17 -26.50 -6.76
C LEU A 213 -14.68 -26.64 -6.38
N ASN A 214 -14.36 -26.75 -5.10
CA ASN A 214 -13.00 -26.96 -4.61
C ASN A 214 -12.38 -28.33 -5.01
N LYS A 215 -13.20 -29.34 -5.29
CA LYS A 215 -12.73 -30.65 -5.78
C LYS A 215 -12.39 -30.66 -7.27
N ASN A 216 -12.82 -29.65 -8.00
CA ASN A 216 -12.57 -29.57 -9.43
C ASN A 216 -11.14 -29.09 -9.70
N GLU A 217 -10.26 -29.99 -10.14
CA GLU A 217 -8.85 -29.71 -10.41
C GLU A 217 -8.61 -28.65 -11.49
N ARG A 218 -9.62 -28.34 -12.31
CA ARG A 218 -9.53 -27.29 -13.33
C ARG A 218 -9.74 -25.88 -12.75
N VAL A 219 -10.30 -25.77 -11.55
CA VAL A 219 -10.59 -24.49 -10.92
C VAL A 219 -9.35 -24.01 -10.16
N SER A 220 -8.81 -22.87 -10.56
CA SER A 220 -7.69 -22.20 -9.88
C SER A 220 -8.17 -21.03 -9.01
N ARG A 221 -9.28 -20.36 -9.40
CA ARG A 221 -9.86 -19.25 -8.68
C ARG A 221 -11.39 -19.33 -8.67
N ILE A 222 -11.99 -18.99 -7.52
CA ILE A 222 -13.44 -18.89 -7.32
C ILE A 222 -13.75 -17.44 -6.91
N ASP A 223 -14.46 -16.71 -7.75
CA ASP A 223 -14.97 -15.39 -7.47
C ASP A 223 -16.41 -15.55 -6.94
N ILE A 224 -16.61 -15.26 -5.66
CA ILE A 224 -17.88 -15.35 -4.94
C ILE A 224 -18.46 -13.95 -4.86
N THR A 225 -19.75 -13.79 -5.10
CA THR A 225 -20.46 -12.51 -4.93
C THR A 225 -21.59 -12.67 -3.93
N GLY A 226 -21.65 -11.81 -2.93
CA GLY A 226 -22.68 -11.84 -1.88
C GLY A 226 -22.53 -10.68 -0.89
N ASN A 227 -23.39 -10.59 0.10
CA ASN A 227 -23.38 -9.54 1.12
C ASN A 227 -22.48 -9.91 2.30
N ILE A 228 -21.61 -8.98 2.75
CA ILE A 228 -20.80 -9.07 3.97
C ILE A 228 -21.39 -8.11 5.02
N PRO A 229 -22.34 -8.57 5.85
CA PRO A 229 -23.26 -7.68 6.57
C PRO A 229 -22.64 -6.84 7.70
N GLY A 230 -21.43 -7.15 8.12
CA GLY A 230 -20.76 -6.49 9.26
C GLY A 230 -19.87 -5.32 8.87
N ILE A 231 -19.62 -5.11 7.58
CA ILE A 231 -18.73 -4.09 7.06
C ILE A 231 -19.54 -3.14 6.18
N ASP A 232 -19.50 -1.85 6.47
CA ASP A 232 -20.13 -0.87 5.59
C ASP A 232 -19.25 -0.65 4.36
N SER A 233 -19.68 -1.21 3.25
CA SER A 233 -18.98 -1.11 1.96
C SER A 233 -19.82 -0.42 0.89
N SER A 234 -20.92 0.24 1.26
CA SER A 234 -21.85 0.89 0.33
C SER A 234 -21.16 1.85 -0.64
N SER A 235 -20.07 2.47 -0.21
CA SER A 235 -19.25 3.39 -1.00
C SER A 235 -18.00 2.73 -1.61
N ILE A 236 -17.72 1.45 -1.32
CA ILE A 236 -16.47 0.77 -1.74
C ILE A 236 -16.80 -0.66 -2.21
N ARG A 237 -16.22 -1.07 -3.35
CA ARG A 237 -16.27 -2.47 -3.77
C ARG A 237 -15.27 -3.26 -2.95
N LEU A 238 -15.73 -3.92 -1.91
CA LEU A 238 -14.90 -4.72 -1.02
C LEU A 238 -14.70 -6.12 -1.60
N VAL A 239 -13.46 -6.60 -1.58
CA VAL A 239 -13.09 -7.97 -1.94
C VAL A 239 -12.36 -8.60 -0.77
N LEU A 240 -12.93 -9.64 -0.21
CA LEU A 240 -12.30 -10.45 0.83
C LEU A 240 -11.64 -11.67 0.17
N THR A 241 -10.31 -11.76 0.26
CA THR A 241 -9.52 -12.82 -0.38
C THR A 241 -9.12 -13.87 0.65
N ASP A 242 -9.58 -15.11 0.45
CA ASP A 242 -9.15 -16.28 1.23
C ASP A 242 -7.84 -16.81 0.65
N THR A 243 -6.71 -16.51 1.29
CA THR A 243 -5.41 -16.98 0.85
C THR A 243 -5.20 -18.44 1.32
N PRO A 244 -4.74 -19.36 0.45
CA PRO A 244 -4.41 -20.71 0.87
C PRO A 244 -3.35 -20.73 1.98
N GLY A 245 -3.49 -21.68 2.93
CA GLY A 245 -2.55 -21.82 4.06
C GLY A 245 -1.18 -22.38 3.63
N PRO A 246 -0.11 -22.19 4.42
CA PRO A 246 1.29 -22.43 4.03
C PRO A 246 1.69 -23.90 3.80
N ASN A 247 0.84 -24.90 4.06
CA ASN A 247 1.19 -26.33 4.00
C ASN A 247 0.57 -27.13 2.85
N ASN A 248 0.17 -26.47 1.76
CA ASN A 248 -0.23 -27.21 0.56
C ASN A 248 0.97 -27.45 -0.36
N SER A 249 0.99 -28.57 -1.05
CA SER A 249 2.05 -29.01 -1.97
C SER A 249 2.35 -28.06 -3.15
N ARG A 250 1.74 -26.87 -3.19
CA ARG A 250 1.97 -25.76 -4.11
C ARG A 250 2.45 -24.51 -3.36
N THR A 251 3.23 -24.68 -2.31
CA THR A 251 3.59 -23.68 -1.28
C THR A 251 4.23 -22.41 -1.84
N ASP A 252 5.08 -22.56 -2.86
CA ASP A 252 5.87 -21.43 -3.41
C ASP A 252 5.00 -20.38 -4.15
N GLU A 253 3.92 -20.78 -4.81
CA GLU A 253 3.04 -19.85 -5.52
C GLU A 253 2.14 -19.06 -4.56
N HIS A 254 1.75 -19.65 -3.44
CA HIS A 254 0.87 -19.02 -2.46
C HIS A 254 1.60 -18.02 -1.57
N GLU A 255 2.83 -18.34 -1.17
CA GLU A 255 3.71 -17.39 -0.48
C GLU A 255 4.05 -16.21 -1.39
N LYS A 256 4.36 -16.48 -2.66
CA LYS A 256 4.59 -15.44 -3.68
C LYS A 256 3.37 -14.55 -3.90
N HIS A 257 2.16 -15.12 -3.93
CA HIS A 257 0.93 -14.32 -4.06
C HIS A 257 0.73 -13.42 -2.84
N THR A 258 0.86 -13.96 -1.62
CA THR A 258 0.70 -13.16 -0.39
C THR A 258 1.79 -12.10 -0.26
N LEU A 259 3.04 -12.41 -0.61
CA LEU A 259 4.13 -11.45 -0.67
C LEU A 259 3.93 -10.43 -1.80
N GLY A 260 3.29 -10.83 -2.91
CA GLY A 260 2.86 -9.94 -3.99
C GLY A 260 1.91 -8.86 -3.49
N LEU A 261 0.88 -9.25 -2.71
CA LEU A 261 -0.09 -8.32 -2.10
C LEU A 261 0.55 -7.27 -1.17
N LEU A 262 1.69 -7.60 -0.53
CA LEU A 262 2.43 -6.63 0.28
C LEU A 262 3.07 -5.52 -0.56
N LYS A 263 3.39 -5.81 -1.82
CA LYS A 263 4.12 -4.91 -2.73
C LYS A 263 3.22 -4.10 -3.66
N GLU A 264 1.90 -4.33 -3.65
CA GLU A 264 0.96 -3.63 -4.52
C GLU A 264 0.78 -2.16 -4.13
N ASP A 265 0.73 -1.27 -5.12
CA ASP A 265 0.65 0.18 -4.95
C ASP A 265 -0.59 0.64 -4.16
N TYR A 266 -1.71 -0.10 -4.26
CA TYR A 266 -2.94 0.24 -3.55
C TYR A 266 -3.00 -0.26 -2.10
N LYS A 267 -1.93 -0.88 -1.60
CA LYS A 267 -1.75 -1.32 -0.20
C LYS A 267 -2.98 -2.03 0.38
N PRO A 268 -3.29 -3.27 -0.05
CA PRO A 268 -4.42 -4.03 0.48
C PRO A 268 -4.30 -4.23 1.99
N MET A 269 -5.44 -4.33 2.67
CA MET A 269 -5.45 -4.65 4.11
C MET A 269 -5.15 -6.13 4.32
N ILE A 270 -4.42 -6.44 5.37
CA ILE A 270 -4.05 -7.81 5.76
C ILE A 270 -4.68 -8.15 7.11
N LEU A 271 -5.57 -9.12 7.14
CA LEU A 271 -6.05 -9.76 8.37
C LEU A 271 -5.18 -10.98 8.66
N TYR A 272 -4.29 -10.86 9.61
CA TYR A 272 -3.41 -11.96 10.02
C TYR A 272 -4.03 -12.73 11.18
N VAL A 273 -4.49 -13.97 10.93
CA VAL A 273 -5.20 -14.78 11.93
C VAL A 273 -4.23 -15.67 12.70
N LEU A 274 -4.10 -15.39 13.97
CA LEU A 274 -3.28 -16.16 14.92
C LEU A 274 -4.16 -17.16 15.68
N ASN A 275 -3.60 -18.35 15.93
CA ASN A 275 -4.24 -19.35 16.79
C ASN A 275 -3.92 -19.05 18.27
N GLY A 276 -4.90 -18.61 19.05
CA GLY A 276 -4.72 -18.29 20.46
C GLY A 276 -4.22 -19.47 21.33
N THR A 277 -4.43 -20.70 20.86
CA THR A 277 -4.01 -21.92 21.59
C THR A 277 -2.61 -22.41 21.21
N GLN A 278 -2.02 -21.91 20.10
CA GLN A 278 -0.74 -22.34 19.58
C GLN A 278 -0.03 -21.17 18.89
N LEU A 279 0.76 -20.40 19.62
CA LEU A 279 1.45 -19.20 19.13
C LEU A 279 2.81 -19.48 18.47
N GLU A 280 3.44 -20.63 18.74
CA GLU A 280 4.80 -20.93 18.29
C GLU A 280 4.83 -22.03 17.22
N THR A 281 4.25 -21.76 16.05
CA THR A 281 4.46 -22.61 14.88
C THR A 281 5.48 -21.94 13.95
N ASN A 282 6.47 -22.70 13.48
CA ASN A 282 7.59 -22.19 12.66
C ASN A 282 7.18 -21.72 11.24
N ASP A 283 5.94 -21.95 10.83
CA ASP A 283 5.53 -21.87 9.42
C ASP A 283 5.39 -20.43 8.85
N ASP A 284 5.44 -19.38 9.70
CA ASP A 284 5.13 -18.00 9.26
C ASP A 284 6.24 -16.98 9.45
N SER A 285 7.46 -17.44 9.73
CA SER A 285 8.55 -16.51 10.08
C SER A 285 8.88 -15.53 8.94
N ASN A 286 8.80 -15.96 7.68
CA ASN A 286 9.12 -15.15 6.51
C ASN A 286 8.08 -14.07 6.25
N LEU A 287 6.79 -14.43 6.30
CA LEU A 287 5.70 -13.47 6.10
C LEU A 287 5.66 -12.41 7.22
N LEU A 288 5.81 -12.81 8.47
CA LEU A 288 5.87 -11.89 9.61
C LEU A 288 7.11 -10.98 9.54
N LYS A 289 8.24 -11.47 9.04
CA LYS A 289 9.43 -10.64 8.76
C LYS A 289 9.14 -9.59 7.70
N SER A 290 8.50 -9.99 6.62
CA SER A 290 8.11 -9.07 5.53
C SER A 290 7.12 -8.01 6.01
N ILE A 291 6.11 -8.41 6.79
CA ILE A 291 5.17 -7.47 7.43
C ILE A 291 5.92 -6.48 8.34
N GLY A 292 6.84 -6.97 9.16
CA GLY A 292 7.64 -6.11 10.04
C GLY A 292 8.56 -5.14 9.28
N GLN A 293 9.04 -5.51 8.10
CA GLN A 293 9.80 -4.62 7.22
C GLN A 293 8.89 -3.53 6.62
N GLU A 294 7.73 -3.90 6.11
CA GLU A 294 6.73 -2.96 5.60
C GLU A 294 6.29 -1.94 6.66
N ILE A 295 6.03 -2.40 7.89
CA ILE A 295 5.68 -1.52 9.02
C ILE A 295 6.83 -0.56 9.35
N LYS A 296 8.09 -1.02 9.30
CA LYS A 296 9.27 -0.19 9.63
C LYS A 296 9.61 0.83 8.54
N LEU A 297 9.37 0.50 7.29
CA LEU A 297 9.71 1.34 6.13
C LEU A 297 8.55 2.25 5.72
N GLY A 298 7.33 1.93 6.16
CA GLY A 298 6.11 2.57 5.73
C GLY A 298 5.68 3.75 6.60
N ASP A 299 4.67 4.44 6.09
CA ASP A 299 3.90 5.48 6.75
C ASP A 299 2.85 4.89 7.71
N HIS A 300 1.97 5.75 8.27
CA HIS A 300 0.87 5.31 9.12
C HIS A 300 -0.09 4.33 8.42
N GLN A 301 -0.34 4.49 7.12
CA GLN A 301 -1.15 3.53 6.37
C GLN A 301 -0.51 2.14 6.37
N SER A 302 0.80 2.06 6.28
CA SER A 302 1.54 0.79 6.31
C SER A 302 1.45 0.09 7.68
N VAL A 303 1.21 0.83 8.77
CA VAL A 303 0.93 0.25 10.10
C VAL A 303 -0.54 -0.19 10.20
N ASP A 304 -1.46 0.69 9.81
CA ASP A 304 -2.91 0.50 9.98
C ASP A 304 -3.47 -0.64 9.14
N ARG A 305 -2.84 -0.97 8.00
CA ARG A 305 -3.32 -2.05 7.12
C ARG A 305 -3.12 -3.46 7.67
N PHE A 306 -2.36 -3.64 8.76
CA PHE A 306 -2.12 -4.94 9.38
C PHE A 306 -2.94 -5.11 10.65
N ILE A 307 -3.93 -5.98 10.60
CA ILE A 307 -4.74 -6.37 11.76
C ILE A 307 -4.40 -7.81 12.15
N PHE A 308 -4.03 -8.02 13.40
CA PHE A 308 -3.74 -9.32 13.97
C PHE A 308 -4.97 -9.83 14.74
N VAL A 309 -5.62 -10.86 14.22
CA VAL A 309 -6.81 -11.45 14.83
C VAL A 309 -6.37 -12.64 15.69
N LEU A 310 -6.42 -12.48 17.01
CA LEU A 310 -6.15 -13.56 17.97
C LEU A 310 -7.42 -14.41 18.13
N ASN A 311 -7.59 -15.38 17.24
CA ASN A 311 -8.76 -16.23 17.19
C ASN A 311 -8.72 -17.36 18.21
N LYS A 312 -9.87 -17.96 18.52
CA LYS A 312 -10.07 -18.99 19.54
C LYS A 312 -9.77 -18.51 20.98
N ALA A 313 -9.93 -17.22 21.24
CA ALA A 313 -9.74 -16.65 22.57
C ALA A 313 -10.77 -17.16 23.59
N ASP A 314 -11.89 -17.69 23.13
CA ASP A 314 -12.93 -18.31 23.94
C ASP A 314 -12.52 -19.63 24.61
N VAL A 315 -11.42 -20.25 24.15
CA VAL A 315 -10.87 -21.51 24.69
C VAL A 315 -10.03 -21.26 25.93
N PHE A 316 -9.56 -20.04 26.18
CA PHE A 316 -8.70 -19.72 27.32
C PHE A 316 -9.38 -20.05 28.65
N ASP A 317 -8.63 -20.67 29.53
CA ASP A 317 -9.09 -21.10 30.84
C ASP A 317 -8.55 -20.16 31.94
N THR A 318 -9.37 -19.20 32.34
CA THR A 318 -9.03 -18.25 33.42
C THR A 318 -8.71 -18.95 34.74
N GLY A 319 -9.29 -20.13 34.99
CA GLY A 319 -8.99 -20.96 36.16
C GLY A 319 -7.57 -21.50 36.15
N LYS A 320 -6.93 -21.57 34.97
CA LYS A 320 -5.52 -21.94 34.80
C LYS A 320 -4.58 -20.74 34.63
N GLY A 321 -5.12 -19.52 34.79
CA GLY A 321 -4.34 -18.28 34.65
C GLY A 321 -4.13 -17.84 33.22
N GLU A 322 -4.96 -18.33 32.26
CA GLU A 322 -4.94 -17.92 30.87
C GLU A 322 -5.89 -16.72 30.68
N PHE A 323 -5.40 -15.54 31.00
CA PHE A 323 -6.13 -14.28 30.81
C PHE A 323 -5.90 -13.73 29.39
N VAL A 324 -6.95 -13.15 28.80
CA VAL A 324 -6.88 -12.56 27.44
C VAL A 324 -5.83 -11.47 27.36
N SER A 325 -5.74 -10.59 28.37
CA SER A 325 -4.73 -9.53 28.44
C SER A 325 -3.30 -10.10 28.37
N LYS A 326 -3.02 -11.14 29.17
CA LYS A 326 -1.72 -11.81 29.17
C LYS A 326 -1.40 -12.45 27.81
N LYS A 327 -2.41 -13.09 27.18
CA LYS A 327 -2.22 -13.68 25.85
C LYS A 327 -1.97 -12.64 24.79
N ILE A 328 -2.58 -11.46 24.87
CA ILE A 328 -2.27 -10.31 23.99
C ILE A 328 -0.82 -9.87 24.20
N ASP A 329 -0.34 -9.81 25.45
CA ASP A 329 1.05 -9.46 25.73
C ASP A 329 2.04 -10.53 25.23
N ASP A 330 1.72 -11.82 25.39
CA ASP A 330 2.49 -12.93 24.80
C ASP A 330 2.59 -12.78 23.27
N VAL A 331 1.47 -12.40 22.60
CA VAL A 331 1.45 -12.14 21.15
C VAL A 331 2.27 -10.91 20.78
N ARG A 332 2.20 -9.83 21.56
CA ARG A 332 3.05 -8.64 21.33
C ARG A 332 4.53 -8.99 21.43
N GLU A 333 4.90 -9.73 22.47
CA GLU A 333 6.28 -10.21 22.63
C GLU A 333 6.70 -11.09 21.45
N TYR A 334 5.85 -12.03 21.05
CA TYR A 334 6.09 -12.92 19.91
C TYR A 334 6.33 -12.14 18.61
N LEU A 335 5.51 -11.11 18.31
CA LEU A 335 5.60 -10.30 17.11
C LEU A 335 6.77 -9.31 17.13
N SER A 336 7.19 -8.86 18.32
CA SER A 336 8.30 -7.91 18.48
C SER A 336 9.69 -8.55 18.44
N LYS A 337 9.80 -9.90 18.54
CA LYS A 337 11.08 -10.63 18.55
C LYS A 337 12.01 -10.21 17.41
N PRO A 338 13.35 -10.25 17.60
CA PRO A 338 14.31 -9.99 16.53
C PRO A 338 14.02 -10.86 15.31
N GLY A 339 14.01 -10.24 14.14
CA GLY A 339 13.66 -10.89 12.88
C GLY A 339 12.20 -10.69 12.42
N ARG A 340 11.24 -10.41 13.32
CA ARG A 340 9.87 -9.97 12.97
C ARG A 340 9.73 -8.47 13.13
N GLY A 341 10.09 -7.93 14.31
CA GLY A 341 10.22 -6.51 14.57
C GLY A 341 8.93 -5.70 14.40
N ILE A 342 7.78 -6.32 14.63
CA ILE A 342 6.46 -5.69 14.58
C ILE A 342 6.22 -5.01 15.93
N ILE A 343 6.28 -3.69 15.94
CA ILE A 343 6.11 -2.87 17.16
C ILE A 343 4.66 -2.37 17.20
N ASN A 344 4.04 -2.44 18.40
CA ASN A 344 2.64 -2.02 18.62
C ASN A 344 1.62 -2.65 17.65
N PRO A 345 1.58 -3.99 17.51
CA PRO A 345 0.64 -4.65 16.62
C PRO A 345 -0.81 -4.42 17.06
N ARG A 346 -1.71 -4.19 16.11
CA ARG A 346 -3.15 -4.06 16.32
C ARG A 346 -3.75 -5.45 16.52
N ILE A 347 -3.89 -5.90 17.77
CA ILE A 347 -4.34 -7.24 18.11
C ILE A 347 -5.80 -7.21 18.57
N PHE A 348 -6.64 -7.99 17.92
CA PHE A 348 -8.05 -8.17 18.25
C PHE A 348 -8.30 -9.60 18.69
N PRO A 349 -8.52 -9.86 19.98
CA PRO A 349 -8.96 -11.18 20.43
C PRO A 349 -10.39 -11.44 19.95
N CYS A 350 -10.66 -12.66 19.49
CA CYS A 350 -12.00 -13.01 19.04
C CYS A 350 -12.33 -14.50 19.19
N SER A 351 -13.63 -14.78 19.12
CA SER A 351 -14.20 -16.10 18.89
C SER A 351 -14.99 -16.09 17.58
N SER A 352 -14.31 -16.43 16.49
CA SER A 352 -14.97 -16.50 15.18
C SER A 352 -16.08 -17.56 15.15
N TYR A 353 -15.91 -18.65 15.90
CA TYR A 353 -16.91 -19.70 15.95
C TYR A 353 -18.21 -19.24 16.62
N LEU A 354 -18.12 -18.49 17.73
CA LEU A 354 -19.29 -17.91 18.39
C LEU A 354 -20.04 -16.96 17.47
N ALA A 355 -19.31 -16.05 16.83
CA ALA A 355 -19.91 -15.09 15.90
C ALA A 355 -20.58 -15.78 14.70
N LYS A 356 -19.90 -16.80 14.11
CA LYS A 356 -20.46 -17.59 13.01
C LYS A 356 -21.81 -18.21 13.42
N VAL A 357 -21.85 -18.93 14.55
CA VAL A 357 -23.05 -19.66 14.99
C VAL A 357 -24.18 -18.70 15.34
N ILE A 358 -23.92 -17.59 16.01
CA ILE A 358 -24.94 -16.56 16.30
C ILE A 358 -25.50 -15.99 15.00
N ARG A 359 -24.66 -15.61 14.04
CA ARG A 359 -25.10 -15.04 12.76
C ARG A 359 -25.88 -16.03 11.91
N MET A 360 -25.46 -17.30 11.87
CA MET A 360 -26.22 -18.37 11.20
C MET A 360 -27.62 -18.50 11.81
N HIS A 361 -27.72 -18.47 13.15
CA HIS A 361 -29.01 -18.49 13.84
C HIS A 361 -29.89 -17.27 13.50
N GLN A 362 -29.31 -16.06 13.53
CA GLN A 362 -29.99 -14.81 13.17
C GLN A 362 -30.47 -14.83 11.71
N ASN A 363 -29.68 -15.41 10.81
CA ASN A 363 -30.00 -15.57 9.39
C ASN A 363 -30.92 -16.77 9.11
N LYS A 364 -31.38 -17.50 10.15
CA LYS A 364 -32.25 -18.69 10.05
C LYS A 364 -31.62 -19.81 9.21
N ILE A 365 -30.30 -19.92 9.21
CA ILE A 365 -29.55 -21.01 8.59
C ILE A 365 -29.58 -22.20 9.55
N PRO A 366 -29.87 -23.43 9.06
CA PRO A 366 -29.91 -24.63 9.92
C PRO A 366 -28.55 -24.82 10.61
N LEU A 367 -28.60 -25.06 11.90
CA LEU A 367 -27.46 -25.39 12.73
C LEU A 367 -27.35 -26.91 12.91
N SER A 368 -26.15 -27.42 13.07
CA SER A 368 -25.91 -28.78 13.52
C SER A 368 -26.26 -28.92 15.02
N GLU A 369 -26.52 -30.14 15.50
CA GLU A 369 -26.81 -30.42 16.91
C GLU A 369 -25.73 -29.83 17.85
N ASN A 370 -24.45 -29.98 17.49
CA ASN A 370 -23.34 -29.38 18.26
C ASN A 370 -23.37 -27.85 18.27
N GLU A 371 -23.79 -27.20 17.19
CA GLU A 371 -23.91 -25.75 17.12
C GLU A 371 -25.13 -25.25 17.91
N GLU A 372 -26.22 -25.99 17.93
CA GLU A 372 -27.38 -25.68 18.77
C GLU A 372 -27.02 -25.75 20.26
N ASP A 373 -26.34 -26.82 20.69
CA ASP A 373 -25.83 -26.97 22.06
C ASP A 373 -24.84 -25.85 22.44
N PHE A 374 -23.98 -25.50 21.52
CA PHE A 374 -23.02 -24.40 21.70
C PHE A 374 -23.79 -23.07 21.87
N LEU A 375 -24.75 -22.79 21.00
CA LEU A 375 -25.56 -21.57 21.02
C LEU A 375 -26.41 -21.46 22.32
N ALA A 376 -26.92 -22.58 22.83
CA ALA A 376 -27.71 -22.59 24.06
C ALA A 376 -26.91 -22.18 25.33
N THR A 377 -25.59 -22.41 25.31
CA THR A 377 -24.75 -22.29 26.52
C THR A 377 -23.73 -21.13 26.46
N LYS A 378 -23.08 -20.96 25.35
CA LYS A 378 -21.92 -20.06 25.22
C LYS A 378 -22.24 -18.57 25.26
N PRO A 379 -23.30 -18.04 24.58
CA PRO A 379 -23.65 -16.63 24.64
C PRO A 379 -23.86 -16.15 26.09
N LYS A 380 -24.55 -16.90 26.91
CA LYS A 380 -24.77 -16.59 28.33
C LYS A 380 -23.44 -16.50 29.12
N ARG A 381 -22.44 -17.32 28.77
CA ARG A 381 -21.13 -17.28 29.39
C ARG A 381 -20.37 -16.02 28.98
N PHE A 382 -20.45 -15.62 27.71
CA PHE A 382 -19.82 -14.39 27.22
C PHE A 382 -20.37 -13.15 27.92
N ILE A 383 -21.68 -13.08 28.13
CA ILE A 383 -22.32 -11.95 28.82
C ILE A 383 -21.90 -11.88 30.30
N ARG A 384 -21.75 -13.01 30.99
CA ARG A 384 -21.45 -13.02 32.42
C ARG A 384 -19.96 -12.84 32.75
N ASP A 385 -19.11 -13.29 31.88
CA ASP A 385 -17.65 -13.36 32.11
C ASP A 385 -16.96 -12.18 31.40
N LYS A 386 -16.60 -11.15 32.15
CA LYS A 386 -15.93 -9.95 31.62
C LYS A 386 -14.61 -10.25 30.89
N GLU A 387 -13.90 -11.31 31.26
CA GLU A 387 -12.70 -11.75 30.53
C GLU A 387 -13.01 -12.19 29.10
N ARG A 388 -14.29 -12.43 28.78
CA ARG A 388 -14.77 -12.78 27.43
C ARG A 388 -15.38 -11.61 26.68
N HIS A 389 -15.35 -10.40 27.22
CA HIS A 389 -15.73 -9.18 26.53
C HIS A 389 -14.58 -8.74 25.62
N PHE A 390 -14.38 -9.44 24.50
CA PHE A 390 -13.26 -9.19 23.61
C PHE A 390 -13.34 -7.79 22.94
N SER A 391 -14.52 -7.21 22.86
CA SER A 391 -14.74 -5.82 22.46
C SER A 391 -13.96 -4.81 23.31
N ASP A 392 -13.71 -5.12 24.59
CA ASP A 392 -13.02 -4.20 25.51
C ASP A 392 -11.54 -4.06 25.16
N TYR A 393 -10.98 -5.04 24.45
CA TYR A 393 -9.59 -5.04 23.99
C TYR A 393 -9.38 -4.34 22.64
N ALA A 394 -10.43 -3.78 22.04
CA ALA A 394 -10.37 -3.04 20.78
C ALA A 394 -9.83 -1.60 20.99
N SER A 395 -8.69 -1.47 21.68
CA SER A 395 -8.05 -0.19 22.04
C SER A 395 -7.47 0.59 20.85
N PHE A 396 -7.40 -0.07 19.69
CA PHE A 396 -6.87 0.52 18.45
C PHE A 396 -7.93 1.22 17.60
N LEU A 397 -9.20 1.08 17.95
CA LEU A 397 -10.27 1.83 17.31
C LEU A 397 -10.19 3.31 17.70
N SER A 398 -10.55 4.20 16.78
CA SER A 398 -10.67 5.62 17.09
C SER A 398 -11.68 5.84 18.21
N PRO A 399 -11.55 6.93 18.98
CA PRO A 399 -12.53 7.24 20.03
C PRO A 399 -13.98 7.28 19.53
N ALA A 400 -14.20 7.81 18.33
CA ALA A 400 -15.52 7.88 17.71
C ALA A 400 -16.08 6.48 17.39
N THR A 401 -15.25 5.62 16.78
CA THR A 401 -15.61 4.23 16.44
C THR A 401 -15.85 3.41 17.71
N LYS A 402 -15.04 3.63 18.76
CA LYS A 402 -15.22 2.98 20.05
C LYS A 402 -16.56 3.39 20.71
N MET A 403 -16.89 4.68 20.70
CA MET A 403 -18.20 5.16 21.18
C MET A 403 -19.36 4.54 20.42
N GLN A 404 -19.25 4.38 19.10
CA GLN A 404 -20.27 3.70 18.30
C GLN A 404 -20.44 2.23 18.72
N GLN A 405 -19.32 1.53 18.95
CA GLN A 405 -19.33 0.15 19.44
C GLN A 405 -20.03 0.06 20.79
N ASP A 406 -19.65 0.90 21.75
CA ASP A 406 -20.21 0.89 23.11
C ASP A 406 -21.70 1.22 23.09
N GLU A 407 -22.13 2.15 22.22
CA GLU A 407 -23.56 2.46 22.02
C GLU A 407 -24.34 1.28 21.42
N LYS A 408 -23.76 0.55 20.46
CA LYS A 408 -24.40 -0.67 19.90
C LYS A 408 -24.53 -1.77 20.95
N ILE A 409 -23.51 -1.95 21.80
CA ILE A 409 -23.56 -2.90 22.92
C ILE A 409 -24.66 -2.49 23.92
N ARG A 410 -24.70 -1.22 24.31
CA ARG A 410 -25.73 -0.69 25.23
C ARG A 410 -27.14 -0.92 24.70
N ARG A 411 -27.38 -0.69 23.39
CA ARG A 411 -28.68 -0.94 22.75
C ARG A 411 -29.07 -2.43 22.79
N ALA A 412 -28.14 -3.34 22.56
CA ALA A 412 -28.36 -4.76 22.64
C ALA A 412 -28.74 -5.19 24.09
N GLN A 413 -28.07 -4.62 25.09
CA GLN A 413 -28.37 -4.82 26.51
C GLN A 413 -29.75 -4.30 26.89
N GLU A 414 -30.09 -3.08 26.46
CA GLU A 414 -31.41 -2.46 26.74
C GLU A 414 -32.57 -3.25 26.06
N ALA A 415 -32.32 -3.82 24.87
CA ALA A 415 -33.27 -4.66 24.15
C ALA A 415 -33.37 -6.06 24.75
N GLY A 416 -32.47 -6.46 25.64
CA GLY A 416 -32.38 -7.83 26.18
C GLY A 416 -32.00 -8.88 25.14
N ASP A 417 -31.36 -8.47 24.04
CA ASP A 417 -30.92 -9.38 22.98
C ASP A 417 -29.56 -10.01 23.34
N ALA A 418 -29.64 -11.12 24.05
CA ALA A 418 -28.48 -11.86 24.52
C ALA A 418 -27.58 -12.38 23.39
N TYR A 419 -28.13 -12.65 22.21
CA TYR A 419 -27.32 -13.09 21.07
C TYR A 419 -26.56 -11.94 20.47
N GLN A 420 -27.20 -10.80 20.29
CA GLN A 420 -26.55 -9.60 19.76
C GLN A 420 -25.49 -9.08 20.73
N GLU A 421 -25.75 -9.07 22.05
CA GLU A 421 -24.77 -8.70 23.07
C GLU A 421 -23.57 -9.65 23.04
N ALA A 422 -23.78 -10.96 23.01
CA ALA A 422 -22.69 -11.94 22.91
C ALA A 422 -21.93 -11.86 21.59
N LEU A 423 -22.59 -11.47 20.50
CA LEU A 423 -21.94 -11.23 19.21
C LEU A 423 -20.94 -10.06 19.32
N PHE A 424 -21.33 -8.96 19.95
CA PHE A 424 -20.39 -7.86 20.17
C PHE A 424 -19.20 -8.30 21.04
N TYR A 425 -19.45 -9.05 22.10
CA TYR A 425 -18.38 -9.56 22.97
C TYR A 425 -17.50 -10.62 22.29
N SER A 426 -17.94 -11.22 21.18
CA SER A 426 -17.12 -12.16 20.41
C SER A 426 -15.85 -11.52 19.81
N GLY A 427 -15.77 -10.19 19.75
CA GLY A 427 -14.66 -9.44 19.15
C GLY A 427 -14.73 -9.30 17.61
N ILE A 428 -15.60 -10.06 16.93
CA ILE A 428 -15.72 -9.98 15.45
C ILE A 428 -16.26 -8.61 15.01
N PRO A 429 -17.32 -8.04 15.62
CA PRO A 429 -17.75 -6.70 15.27
C PRO A 429 -16.68 -5.62 15.46
N SER A 430 -15.75 -5.80 16.39
CA SER A 430 -14.62 -4.87 16.55
C SER A 430 -13.63 -4.96 15.38
N VAL A 431 -13.41 -6.15 14.82
CA VAL A 431 -12.60 -6.34 13.60
C VAL A 431 -13.29 -5.70 12.40
N GLU A 432 -14.59 -5.85 12.26
CA GLU A 432 -15.39 -5.22 11.20
C GLU A 432 -15.34 -3.69 11.27
N LEU A 433 -15.48 -3.14 12.47
CA LEU A 433 -15.31 -1.70 12.69
C LEU A 433 -13.90 -1.21 12.35
N ALA A 434 -12.87 -1.98 12.67
CA ALA A 434 -11.50 -1.64 12.30
C ALA A 434 -11.28 -1.66 10.78
N ILE A 435 -11.94 -2.60 10.07
CA ILE A 435 -11.95 -2.63 8.60
C ILE A 435 -12.64 -1.39 8.05
N THR A 436 -13.85 -1.11 8.51
CA THR A 436 -14.64 0.07 8.09
C THR A 436 -13.83 1.36 8.31
N GLU A 437 -13.24 1.53 9.48
CA GLU A 437 -12.40 2.67 9.80
C GLU A 437 -11.21 2.82 8.85
N TYR A 438 -10.56 1.71 8.48
CA TYR A 438 -9.48 1.76 7.50
C TYR A 438 -9.96 2.15 6.09
N LEU A 439 -11.12 1.66 5.67
CA LEU A 439 -11.72 2.01 4.39
C LEU A 439 -12.04 3.52 4.32
N GLU A 440 -12.64 4.06 5.35
CA GLU A 440 -12.95 5.49 5.47
C GLU A 440 -11.69 6.35 5.48
N LYS A 441 -10.66 5.90 6.20
CA LYS A 441 -9.40 6.64 6.35
C LYS A 441 -8.60 6.75 5.05
N TYR A 442 -8.51 5.68 4.28
CA TYR A 442 -7.53 5.56 3.20
C TYR A 442 -8.16 5.36 1.82
N ALA A 443 -9.10 4.45 1.69
CA ALA A 443 -9.64 4.08 0.39
C ALA A 443 -10.57 5.17 -0.19
N LEU A 444 -11.46 5.73 0.62
CA LEU A 444 -12.39 6.76 0.17
C LEU A 444 -11.71 8.06 -0.26
N PRO A 445 -10.76 8.65 0.52
CA PRO A 445 -10.07 9.86 0.09
C PRO A 445 -9.33 9.70 -1.25
N ALA A 446 -8.68 8.55 -1.44
CA ALA A 446 -7.99 8.27 -2.70
C ALA A 446 -8.96 8.24 -3.89
N ARG A 447 -10.15 7.66 -3.74
CA ARG A 447 -11.17 7.61 -4.79
C ARG A 447 -11.68 8.98 -5.18
N VAL A 448 -12.00 9.82 -4.21
CA VAL A 448 -12.46 11.21 -4.48
C VAL A 448 -11.39 11.96 -5.28
N SER A 449 -10.14 11.89 -4.83
CA SER A 449 -9.04 12.55 -5.52
C SER A 449 -8.86 12.05 -6.96
N ASN A 450 -8.79 10.72 -7.14
CA ASN A 450 -8.64 10.10 -8.47
C ASN A 450 -9.81 10.43 -9.40
N GLY A 451 -11.04 10.42 -8.86
CA GLY A 451 -12.23 10.76 -9.63
C GLY A 451 -12.19 12.20 -10.15
N VAL A 452 -11.88 13.18 -9.29
CA VAL A 452 -11.79 14.59 -9.69
C VAL A 452 -10.66 14.84 -10.68
N HIS A 453 -9.46 14.25 -10.44
CA HIS A 453 -8.34 14.40 -11.37
C HIS A 453 -8.66 13.83 -12.75
N SER A 454 -9.30 12.66 -12.83
CA SER A 454 -9.74 12.06 -14.09
C SER A 454 -10.71 12.96 -14.88
N PHE A 455 -11.59 13.68 -14.17
CA PHE A 455 -12.47 14.66 -14.80
C PHE A 455 -11.71 15.88 -15.30
N LYS A 456 -10.87 16.47 -14.47
CA LYS A 456 -10.09 17.66 -14.84
C LYS A 456 -9.21 17.40 -16.03
N ASP A 457 -8.51 16.28 -16.05
CA ASP A 457 -7.67 15.87 -17.18
C ASP A 457 -8.47 15.77 -18.49
N LYS A 458 -9.70 15.27 -18.40
CA LYS A 458 -10.56 15.17 -19.62
C LYS A 458 -11.07 16.54 -20.06
N ILE A 459 -11.48 17.40 -19.12
CA ILE A 459 -11.94 18.76 -19.38
C ILE A 459 -10.80 19.60 -19.96
N ASP A 460 -9.58 19.45 -19.41
CA ASP A 460 -8.40 20.17 -19.90
C ASP A 460 -8.06 19.76 -21.34
N LYS A 461 -8.19 18.47 -21.67
CA LYS A 461 -8.07 17.99 -23.06
C LYS A 461 -9.11 18.59 -24.02
N LEU A 462 -10.30 18.93 -23.50
CA LEU A 462 -11.34 19.63 -24.23
C LEU A 462 -11.18 21.17 -24.26
N GLY A 463 -10.32 21.70 -23.42
CA GLY A 463 -10.05 23.15 -23.28
C GLY A 463 -9.60 23.84 -24.55
N LEU A 464 -9.15 23.09 -25.58
CA LEU A 464 -8.86 23.58 -26.93
C LEU A 464 -10.10 24.13 -27.64
N GLU A 465 -11.27 23.49 -27.51
CA GLU A 465 -12.50 24.00 -28.10
C GLU A 465 -12.99 25.27 -27.39
N ALA A 466 -12.90 25.32 -26.05
CA ALA A 466 -13.28 26.50 -25.30
C ALA A 466 -12.42 27.73 -25.63
N LYS A 467 -11.11 27.57 -25.83
CA LYS A 467 -10.22 28.67 -26.26
C LYS A 467 -10.47 29.12 -27.69
N THR A 468 -10.80 28.18 -28.59
CA THR A 468 -11.18 28.52 -29.99
C THR A 468 -12.51 29.32 -30.01
N ILE A 469 -13.39 29.03 -29.08
CA ILE A 469 -14.68 29.70 -28.90
C ILE A 469 -14.49 31.15 -28.39
N ASP A 470 -13.55 31.39 -27.47
CA ASP A 470 -13.26 32.75 -26.96
C ASP A 470 -12.67 33.68 -28.03
N ASN A 471 -11.92 33.12 -28.98
CA ASN A 471 -11.38 33.87 -30.11
C ASN A 471 -12.43 34.26 -31.15
N LEU A 472 -13.62 33.61 -31.20
CA LEU A 472 -14.73 33.96 -32.07
C LEU A 472 -15.55 35.16 -31.59
N LYS A 473 -15.31 35.66 -30.37
CA LYS A 473 -16.11 36.69 -29.70
C LYS A 473 -15.87 38.12 -30.14
N SER A 474 -14.87 38.39 -30.93
CA SER A 474 -14.57 39.77 -31.28
C SER A 474 -14.81 40.07 -32.77
N ASP A 475 -15.64 41.10 -33.02
CA ASP A 475 -15.85 41.90 -34.22
C ASP A 475 -15.63 41.29 -35.63
N LYS A 476 -16.48 41.63 -36.59
CA LYS A 476 -16.30 41.34 -38.02
C LYS A 476 -14.87 41.47 -38.51
N LYS A 477 -14.09 42.37 -37.94
CA LYS A 477 -12.69 42.64 -38.22
C LYS A 477 -11.75 41.49 -37.78
N LYS A 478 -12.08 40.77 -36.66
CA LYS A 478 -11.31 39.60 -36.21
C LYS A 478 -11.69 38.31 -36.94
N VAL A 479 -12.93 38.20 -37.43
CA VAL A 479 -13.36 37.09 -38.30
C VAL A 479 -12.64 37.16 -39.65
N GLU A 480 -12.46 38.37 -40.18
CA GLU A 480 -11.67 38.59 -41.38
C GLU A 480 -10.18 38.30 -41.14
N GLN A 481 -9.64 38.75 -39.99
CA GLN A 481 -8.28 38.43 -39.54
C GLN A 481 -8.10 36.92 -39.31
N LEU A 482 -9.10 36.23 -38.70
CA LEU A 482 -9.09 34.78 -38.52
C LEU A 482 -9.19 34.04 -39.85
N LYS A 483 -9.89 34.61 -40.85
CA LYS A 483 -9.92 34.05 -42.20
C LYS A 483 -8.56 34.16 -42.87
N ASP A 484 -7.93 35.35 -42.76
CA ASP A 484 -6.57 35.58 -43.25
C ASP A 484 -5.53 34.74 -42.47
N GLU A 485 -5.68 34.59 -41.11
CA GLU A 485 -4.86 33.71 -40.27
C GLU A 485 -5.07 32.23 -40.60
N LEU A 486 -6.32 31.78 -40.83
CA LEU A 486 -6.63 30.42 -41.27
C LEU A 486 -6.12 30.11 -42.67
N GLU A 487 -6.19 31.07 -43.60
CA GLU A 487 -5.54 30.94 -44.91
C GLU A 487 -4.00 30.89 -44.75
N LEU A 488 -3.43 31.69 -43.88
CA LEU A 488 -1.99 31.67 -43.55
C LEU A 488 -1.57 30.36 -42.90
N ILE A 489 -2.38 29.86 -41.96
CA ILE A 489 -2.18 28.57 -41.27
C ILE A 489 -2.30 27.42 -42.30
N THR A 490 -3.33 27.43 -43.15
CA THR A 490 -3.52 26.43 -44.19
C THR A 490 -2.39 26.48 -45.21
N ALA A 491 -1.89 27.67 -45.57
CA ALA A 491 -0.75 27.85 -46.44
C ALA A 491 0.56 27.36 -45.81
N LYS A 492 0.79 27.64 -44.51
CA LYS A 492 1.95 27.15 -43.77
C LYS A 492 1.91 25.62 -43.63
N LEU A 493 0.76 25.03 -43.38
CA LEU A 493 0.59 23.57 -43.28
C LEU A 493 0.76 22.90 -44.65
N THR A 494 0.29 23.55 -45.73
CA THR A 494 0.40 23.01 -47.10
C THR A 494 1.84 23.09 -47.65
N GLN A 495 2.66 24.01 -47.14
CA GLN A 495 4.10 24.12 -47.49
C GLN A 495 4.98 23.12 -46.75
N GLY A 496 4.50 22.41 -45.71
CA GLY A 496 5.11 21.20 -45.16
C GLY A 496 6.50 21.33 -44.55
N GLU A 497 7.13 22.53 -44.50
CA GLU A 497 8.50 22.69 -43.98
C GLU A 497 8.57 22.74 -42.45
N GLU A 498 7.63 23.42 -41.79
CA GLU A 498 7.63 23.54 -40.33
C GLU A 498 7.11 22.26 -39.66
N GLY A 499 6.10 21.60 -40.22
CA GLY A 499 5.68 20.28 -39.75
C GLY A 499 6.78 19.24 -39.92
N ARG A 500 7.55 19.28 -41.01
CA ARG A 500 8.73 18.44 -41.19
C ARG A 500 9.85 18.74 -40.18
N LYS A 501 10.07 20.01 -39.85
CA LYS A 501 11.05 20.39 -38.79
C LYS A 501 10.62 19.93 -37.40
N CYS A 502 9.34 20.07 -37.06
CA CYS A 502 8.79 19.55 -35.81
C CYS A 502 8.91 18.01 -35.73
N ARG A 503 8.52 17.32 -36.81
CA ARG A 503 8.66 15.85 -36.91
C ARG A 503 10.13 15.42 -36.76
N SER A 504 11.06 16.08 -37.43
CA SER A 504 12.49 15.80 -37.36
C SER A 504 13.07 16.06 -35.94
N LYS A 505 12.59 17.09 -35.26
CA LYS A 505 12.99 17.36 -33.86
C LYS A 505 12.46 16.29 -32.90
N ILE A 506 11.18 15.91 -33.05
CA ILE A 506 10.57 14.83 -32.27
C ILE A 506 11.32 13.50 -32.50
N GLU A 507 11.65 13.19 -33.77
CA GLU A 507 12.44 12.01 -34.11
C GLU A 507 13.85 12.00 -33.49
N GLY A 508 14.45 13.18 -33.27
CA GLY A 508 15.77 13.33 -32.66
C GLY A 508 15.81 13.22 -31.13
N LEU A 509 14.68 13.22 -30.44
CA LEU A 509 14.64 13.05 -28.99
C LEU A 509 14.83 11.56 -28.63
N SER A 510 15.57 11.29 -27.56
CA SER A 510 15.79 9.91 -27.07
C SER A 510 15.68 9.79 -25.57
N ALA A 511 14.67 9.04 -25.11
CA ALA A 511 14.50 8.64 -23.72
C ALA A 511 15.50 7.56 -23.31
N ALA A 512 15.79 6.63 -24.22
CA ALA A 512 16.70 5.51 -23.96
C ALA A 512 18.11 5.96 -23.57
N ALA A 513 18.63 7.02 -24.21
CA ALA A 513 19.96 7.58 -23.87
C ALA A 513 20.00 8.22 -22.46
N GLN A 514 18.89 8.81 -22.01
CA GLN A 514 18.81 9.41 -20.65
C GLN A 514 18.64 8.33 -19.58
N VAL A 515 17.99 7.22 -19.92
CA VAL A 515 17.84 6.07 -19.01
C VAL A 515 19.20 5.47 -18.71
N GLU A 516 20.09 5.31 -19.71
CA GLU A 516 21.43 4.75 -19.51
C GLU A 516 22.23 5.55 -18.48
N ASP A 517 22.31 6.88 -18.64
CA ASP A 517 23.07 7.75 -17.70
C ASP A 517 22.50 7.74 -16.26
N LYS A 518 21.16 7.72 -16.13
CA LYS A 518 20.51 7.72 -14.82
C LYS A 518 20.56 6.31 -14.18
N PHE A 519 20.50 5.25 -14.99
CA PHE A 519 20.61 3.88 -14.51
C PHE A 519 21.99 3.60 -13.91
N GLU A 520 23.06 4.04 -14.58
CA GLU A 520 24.41 3.88 -14.06
C GLU A 520 24.57 4.51 -12.66
N LYS A 521 23.97 5.67 -12.45
CA LYS A 521 23.99 6.34 -11.13
C LYS A 521 23.20 5.56 -10.07
N ALA A 522 22.02 5.07 -10.43
CA ALA A 522 21.18 4.27 -9.53
C ALA A 522 21.83 2.93 -9.19
N SER A 523 22.39 2.24 -10.19
CA SER A 523 23.13 0.98 -10.02
C SER A 523 24.35 1.16 -9.11
N GLY A 524 25.12 2.24 -9.30
CA GLY A 524 26.24 2.56 -8.40
C GLY A 524 25.80 2.78 -6.94
N SER A 525 24.66 3.42 -6.72
CA SER A 525 24.09 3.60 -5.38
C SER A 525 23.65 2.26 -4.77
N PHE A 526 22.92 1.45 -5.55
CA PHE A 526 22.49 0.11 -5.17
C PHE A 526 23.66 -0.79 -4.80
N MET A 527 24.69 -0.86 -5.66
CA MET A 527 25.89 -1.65 -5.38
C MET A 527 26.62 -1.17 -4.12
N GLY A 528 26.59 0.14 -3.84
CA GLY A 528 27.07 0.70 -2.58
C GLY A 528 26.28 0.23 -1.36
N GLU A 529 24.95 0.14 -1.44
CA GLU A 529 24.10 -0.39 -0.37
C GLU A 529 24.30 -1.90 -0.20
N VAL A 530 24.42 -2.65 -1.28
CA VAL A 530 24.78 -4.08 -1.27
C VAL A 530 26.12 -4.28 -0.59
N GLY A 531 27.15 -3.49 -0.96
CA GLY A 531 28.47 -3.53 -0.35
C GLY A 531 28.40 -3.35 1.18
N LYS A 532 27.66 -2.35 1.66
CA LYS A 532 27.42 -2.12 3.10
C LYS A 532 26.64 -3.28 3.76
N ALA A 533 25.68 -3.87 3.05
CA ALA A 533 24.93 -5.00 3.55
C ALA A 533 25.82 -6.24 3.75
N LEU A 534 26.76 -6.44 2.84
CA LEU A 534 27.69 -7.57 2.85
C LEU A 534 28.94 -7.34 3.72
N GLU A 535 29.26 -6.10 4.12
CA GLU A 535 30.50 -5.74 4.80
C GLU A 535 30.76 -6.54 6.06
N ARG A 536 29.68 -6.77 6.87
CA ARG A 536 29.76 -7.55 8.12
C ARG A 536 29.84 -9.06 7.87
N MET A 537 29.48 -9.51 6.68
CA MET A 537 29.44 -10.92 6.29
C MET A 537 30.67 -11.35 5.49
N ARG A 538 31.46 -10.41 4.95
CA ARG A 538 32.69 -10.69 4.19
C ARG A 538 33.83 -11.14 5.10
N LYS A 539 33.62 -12.25 5.78
CA LYS A 539 34.63 -12.92 6.63
C LYS A 539 35.17 -14.13 5.90
N SER A 540 36.49 -14.31 5.99
CA SER A 540 37.17 -15.46 5.40
C SER A 540 36.96 -16.76 6.21
N GLU A 541 36.51 -16.63 7.46
CA GLU A 541 36.35 -17.77 8.36
C GLU A 541 35.16 -17.53 9.27
N VAL A 542 34.13 -18.34 9.12
CA VAL A 542 32.95 -18.38 9.98
C VAL A 542 32.55 -19.83 10.25
N SER A 543 31.86 -20.08 11.37
CA SER A 543 31.31 -21.41 11.63
C SER A 543 30.18 -21.75 10.64
N PRO A 544 29.94 -23.03 10.36
CA PRO A 544 28.84 -23.45 9.49
C PRO A 544 27.46 -22.93 9.95
N GLU A 545 27.23 -22.81 11.26
CA GLU A 545 26.01 -22.23 11.80
C GLU A 545 25.91 -20.73 11.47
N THR A 546 27.02 -20.00 11.69
CA THR A 546 27.09 -18.57 11.33
C THR A 546 26.93 -18.34 9.82
N ALA A 547 27.47 -19.26 9.02
CA ALA A 547 27.31 -19.21 7.56
C ALA A 547 25.84 -19.40 7.16
N LYS A 548 25.12 -20.35 7.78
CA LYS A 548 23.66 -20.52 7.59
C LYS A 548 22.88 -19.28 8.01
N ASP A 549 23.21 -18.68 9.14
CA ASP A 549 22.59 -17.43 9.59
C ASP A 549 22.87 -16.30 8.61
N PHE A 550 24.08 -16.25 8.06
CA PHE A 550 24.43 -15.26 7.03
C PHE A 550 23.65 -15.47 5.73
N VAL A 551 23.51 -16.72 5.27
CA VAL A 551 22.69 -17.05 4.08
C VAL A 551 21.22 -16.68 4.34
N ALA A 552 20.68 -17.02 5.49
CA ALA A 552 19.32 -16.62 5.87
C ALA A 552 19.16 -15.09 5.88
N ALA A 553 20.16 -14.37 6.38
CA ALA A 553 20.16 -12.90 6.35
C ALA A 553 20.30 -12.34 4.93
N LEU A 554 21.06 -13.01 4.04
CA LEU A 554 21.18 -12.63 2.63
C LEU A 554 19.84 -12.78 1.91
N ASN A 555 19.17 -13.93 2.10
CA ASN A 555 17.87 -14.21 1.48
C ASN A 555 16.74 -13.24 1.90
N VAL A 556 16.91 -12.54 3.01
CA VAL A 556 16.00 -11.48 3.44
C VAL A 556 16.45 -10.10 2.96
N ARG A 557 17.75 -9.81 3.11
CA ARG A 557 18.28 -8.45 2.95
C ARG A 557 18.55 -8.09 1.49
N ILE A 558 19.08 -9.03 0.70
CA ILE A 558 19.39 -8.75 -0.71
C ILE A 558 18.12 -8.59 -1.54
N PRO A 559 17.11 -9.48 -1.45
CA PRO A 559 15.84 -9.25 -2.15
C PRO A 559 15.17 -7.93 -1.77
N GLY A 560 15.24 -7.51 -0.51
CA GLY A 560 14.74 -6.20 -0.08
C GLY A 560 15.46 -5.02 -0.73
N LEU A 561 16.78 -5.11 -0.91
CA LEU A 561 17.56 -4.10 -1.63
C LEU A 561 17.26 -4.13 -3.14
N CYS A 562 17.09 -5.33 -3.72
CA CYS A 562 16.69 -5.49 -5.12
C CYS A 562 15.31 -4.87 -5.38
N THR A 563 14.34 -5.14 -4.52
CA THR A 563 13.00 -4.54 -4.62
C THR A 563 13.05 -3.00 -4.50
N LYS A 564 13.85 -2.47 -3.56
CA LYS A 564 14.06 -1.03 -3.46
C LYS A 564 14.66 -0.47 -4.74
N PHE A 565 15.69 -1.14 -5.27
CA PHE A 565 16.33 -0.74 -6.53
C PHE A 565 15.34 -0.77 -7.70
N GLU A 566 14.51 -1.82 -7.81
CA GLU A 566 13.44 -1.88 -8.83
C GLU A 566 12.48 -0.68 -8.71
N VAL A 567 12.05 -0.34 -7.48
CA VAL A 567 11.20 0.82 -7.23
C VAL A 567 11.90 2.13 -7.62
N ASP A 568 13.19 2.27 -7.29
CA ASP A 568 13.98 3.44 -7.67
C ASP A 568 14.11 3.53 -9.20
N ILE A 569 14.31 2.41 -9.89
CA ILE A 569 14.35 2.34 -11.36
C ILE A 569 12.97 2.65 -11.96
N GLN A 570 11.88 2.12 -11.40
CA GLN A 570 10.51 2.44 -11.82
C GLN A 570 10.25 3.96 -11.72
N HIS A 571 10.60 4.54 -10.58
CA HIS A 571 10.45 5.99 -10.38
C HIS A 571 11.33 6.79 -11.34
N MET A 572 12.55 6.34 -11.59
CA MET A 572 13.47 6.95 -12.55
C MET A 572 12.91 6.86 -13.97
N LEU A 573 12.43 5.68 -14.39
CA LEU A 573 11.81 5.47 -15.69
C LEU A 573 10.59 6.38 -15.88
N LYS A 574 9.69 6.40 -14.90
CA LYS A 574 8.52 7.28 -14.91
C LYS A 574 8.95 8.75 -15.06
N THR A 575 9.97 9.17 -14.32
CA THR A 575 10.48 10.55 -14.40
C THR A 575 11.08 10.84 -15.78
N VAL A 576 11.92 9.94 -16.33
CA VAL A 576 12.56 10.14 -17.65
C VAL A 576 11.50 10.15 -18.74
N VAL A 577 10.57 9.19 -18.72
CA VAL A 577 9.49 9.10 -19.69
C VAL A 577 8.61 10.35 -19.64
N MET A 578 8.25 10.81 -18.43
CA MET A 578 7.47 12.05 -18.25
C MET A 578 8.23 13.31 -18.67
N GLU A 579 9.53 13.39 -18.39
CA GLU A 579 10.37 14.51 -18.87
C GLU A 579 10.46 14.52 -20.39
N GLN A 580 10.61 13.35 -21.01
CA GLN A 580 10.61 13.21 -22.46
C GLN A 580 9.23 13.52 -23.05
N ALA A 581 8.15 13.00 -22.47
CA ALA A 581 6.80 13.34 -22.87
C ALA A 581 6.57 14.87 -22.86
N LYS A 582 7.04 15.55 -21.81
CA LYS A 582 6.99 17.03 -21.73
C LYS A 582 7.80 17.69 -22.84
N GLN A 583 8.98 17.16 -23.20
CA GLN A 583 9.77 17.69 -24.32
C GLN A 583 9.05 17.48 -25.65
N TYR A 584 8.46 16.31 -25.90
CA TYR A 584 7.62 16.08 -27.07
C TYR A 584 6.44 17.05 -27.14
N VAL A 585 5.77 17.24 -26.00
CA VAL A 585 4.66 18.21 -25.87
C VAL A 585 5.17 19.63 -26.15
N GLN A 586 6.31 20.01 -25.59
CA GLN A 586 6.87 21.36 -25.80
C GLN A 586 7.27 21.62 -27.26
N GLU A 587 7.89 20.64 -27.93
CA GLU A 587 8.20 20.75 -29.36
C GLU A 587 6.92 20.81 -30.21
N TYR A 588 5.94 19.98 -29.85
CA TYR A 588 4.62 20.02 -30.49
C TYR A 588 3.90 21.34 -30.22
N GLN A 589 3.90 21.82 -28.97
CA GLN A 589 3.32 23.11 -28.60
C GLN A 589 4.04 24.28 -29.26
N SER A 590 5.38 24.22 -29.37
CA SER A 590 6.14 25.25 -30.10
C SER A 590 5.73 25.33 -31.54
N TYR A 591 5.42 24.20 -32.19
CA TYR A 591 4.90 24.14 -33.54
C TYR A 591 3.44 24.62 -33.63
N VAL A 592 2.62 24.22 -32.63
CA VAL A 592 1.16 24.47 -32.61
C VAL A 592 0.83 25.82 -31.96
N LYS A 593 1.74 26.41 -31.16
CA LYS A 593 1.53 27.63 -30.35
C LYS A 593 1.02 28.80 -31.18
N ASP A 594 1.51 28.94 -32.41
CA ASP A 594 1.05 29.95 -33.35
C ASP A 594 -0.24 29.54 -34.09
N LEU A 595 -0.73 28.31 -33.85
CA LEU A 595 -1.85 27.73 -34.59
C LEU A 595 -3.09 27.49 -33.68
N VAL A 596 -2.97 26.91 -32.48
CA VAL A 596 -4.14 26.36 -31.75
C VAL A 596 -4.09 26.53 -30.22
N GLY A 597 -3.08 27.15 -29.60
CA GLY A 597 -2.98 27.26 -28.13
C GLY A 597 -2.36 26.05 -27.45
N GLN A 598 -2.43 25.98 -26.09
CA GLN A 598 -1.71 24.95 -25.33
C GLN A 598 -2.38 23.57 -25.42
N VAL A 599 -1.60 22.53 -25.70
CA VAL A 599 -2.01 21.12 -25.66
C VAL A 599 -1.26 20.42 -24.53
N GLU A 600 -1.95 19.71 -23.65
CA GLU A 600 -1.34 18.85 -22.61
C GLU A 600 -1.44 17.38 -23.03
N TYR A 601 -0.34 16.65 -22.83
CA TYR A 601 -0.27 15.21 -23.03
C TYR A 601 -0.34 14.52 -21.66
N ASN A 602 -1.36 13.68 -21.48
CA ASN A 602 -1.50 12.83 -20.30
C ASN A 602 -1.66 11.38 -20.78
N GLN A 603 -0.57 10.62 -20.74
CA GLN A 603 -0.61 9.17 -20.82
C GLN A 603 -0.05 8.61 -19.51
N ASP A 604 -0.82 7.76 -18.84
CA ASP A 604 -0.34 7.01 -17.67
C ASP A 604 0.67 5.97 -18.15
N CYS A 605 1.96 6.30 -17.99
CA CYS A 605 3.05 5.35 -18.15
C CYS A 605 3.21 4.62 -16.82
N ASP A 606 2.92 3.33 -16.77
CA ASP A 606 3.12 2.50 -15.60
C ASP A 606 4.28 1.52 -15.81
N PRO A 607 5.50 1.87 -15.37
CA PRO A 607 6.65 0.96 -15.43
C PRO A 607 6.53 -0.22 -14.45
N ALA A 608 5.63 -0.17 -13.47
CA ALA A 608 5.51 -1.20 -12.43
C ALA A 608 5.09 -2.56 -12.98
N ALA A 609 4.28 -2.57 -14.04
CA ALA A 609 3.82 -3.81 -14.68
C ALA A 609 4.95 -4.60 -15.40
N ILE A 610 6.09 -3.95 -15.68
CA ILE A 610 7.16 -4.52 -16.51
C ILE A 610 8.31 -5.04 -15.68
N LEU A 611 8.67 -4.37 -14.58
CA LEU A 611 9.76 -4.78 -13.69
C LEU A 611 9.36 -5.86 -12.67
N GLY A 612 8.09 -6.24 -12.59
CA GLY A 612 7.56 -7.20 -11.62
C GLY A 612 7.96 -8.67 -11.83
N ALA A 613 8.88 -8.95 -12.76
CA ALA A 613 9.46 -10.28 -12.95
C ALA A 613 10.83 -10.38 -12.27
N SER A 614 10.93 -10.03 -10.98
CA SER A 614 12.17 -10.22 -10.23
C SER A 614 12.50 -11.69 -10.14
N ALA A 615 13.62 -12.10 -10.75
CA ALA A 615 14.21 -13.40 -10.50
C ALA A 615 14.38 -13.57 -8.98
N THR A 616 13.82 -14.64 -8.43
CA THR A 616 13.96 -14.95 -7.01
C THR A 616 15.42 -15.31 -6.79
N LEU A 617 16.20 -14.39 -6.22
CA LEU A 617 17.57 -14.64 -5.84
C LEU A 617 17.57 -15.66 -4.69
N SER A 618 18.18 -16.80 -4.89
CA SER A 618 18.33 -17.85 -3.89
C SER A 618 19.81 -18.13 -3.65
N PHE A 619 20.24 -18.11 -2.40
CA PHE A 619 21.64 -18.21 -2.01
C PHE A 619 21.95 -19.49 -1.23
N GLU A 620 21.08 -20.52 -1.25
CA GLU A 620 21.28 -21.74 -0.47
C GLU A 620 22.16 -22.80 -1.14
N GLU A 621 22.21 -22.82 -2.47
CA GLU A 621 22.94 -23.85 -3.23
C GLU A 621 24.44 -23.56 -3.25
N ALA A 622 25.26 -24.52 -2.86
CA ALA A 622 26.73 -24.56 -2.93
C ALA A 622 27.52 -24.06 -1.69
N MET A 623 26.91 -23.84 -0.53
CA MET A 623 27.66 -23.41 0.67
C MET A 623 28.66 -24.47 1.14
N ASP A 624 28.33 -25.75 0.99
CA ASP A 624 29.20 -26.89 1.37
C ASP A 624 30.52 -26.92 0.59
N LEU A 625 30.61 -26.29 -0.57
CA LEU A 625 31.84 -26.19 -1.37
C LEU A 625 32.89 -25.25 -0.77
N TYR A 626 32.48 -24.41 0.19
CA TYR A 626 33.33 -23.41 0.82
C TYR A 626 33.69 -23.79 2.26
N GLU A 627 33.41 -25.06 2.68
CA GLU A 627 33.75 -25.59 3.98
C GLU A 627 35.22 -26.07 4.00
N GLU A 628 35.98 -25.58 4.96
CA GLU A 628 37.33 -26.01 5.24
C GLU A 628 37.44 -26.59 6.66
N GLN A 629 38.08 -27.77 6.77
CA GLN A 629 38.43 -28.31 8.11
C GLN A 629 39.71 -27.66 8.61
N ARG A 630 39.70 -27.19 9.84
CA ARG A 630 40.85 -26.60 10.51
C ARG A 630 41.04 -27.17 11.88
N THR A 631 42.27 -27.15 12.32
CA THR A 631 42.67 -27.64 13.63
C THR A 631 43.14 -26.46 14.46
N GLU A 632 42.57 -26.28 15.62
CA GLU A 632 43.04 -25.30 16.60
C GLU A 632 43.52 -26.08 17.85
N THR A 633 44.73 -25.79 18.23
CA THR A 633 45.30 -26.37 19.44
C THR A 633 44.85 -25.55 20.66
N VAL A 634 43.95 -26.11 21.44
CA VAL A 634 43.38 -25.44 22.61
C VAL A 634 44.04 -25.95 23.89
N LYS A 635 44.39 -25.01 24.74
CA LYS A 635 44.88 -25.36 26.09
C LYS A 635 43.72 -25.91 26.90
N VAL A 636 43.71 -27.22 27.17
CA VAL A 636 42.63 -27.91 27.93
C VAL A 636 42.97 -28.06 29.41
N GLY A 637 44.21 -27.86 29.78
CA GLY A 637 44.62 -27.99 31.16
C GLY A 637 46.05 -27.60 31.41
N GLU A 638 46.48 -27.82 32.61
CA GLU A 638 47.86 -27.70 33.04
C GLU A 638 48.16 -28.87 33.96
N HIS A 639 49.25 -29.56 33.69
CA HIS A 639 49.75 -30.58 34.59
C HIS A 639 51.09 -30.20 35.18
N ARG A 640 51.34 -30.79 36.31
CA ARG A 640 52.54 -30.47 37.11
C ARG A 640 53.49 -31.63 37.09
N GLU A 641 54.62 -31.47 36.46
CA GLU A 641 55.68 -32.47 36.45
C GLU A 641 56.80 -32.14 37.46
N LYS A 642 57.43 -33.18 37.90
CA LYS A 642 58.56 -33.05 38.86
C LYS A 642 59.78 -32.56 38.07
N ASN A 643 60.29 -31.41 38.41
CA ASN A 643 61.58 -30.93 37.89
C ASN A 643 62.72 -31.81 38.30
N TYR A 644 63.19 -32.65 37.39
CA TYR A 644 64.30 -33.58 37.64
C TYR A 644 65.64 -32.87 37.89
N ASP A 645 65.77 -31.60 37.43
CA ASP A 645 66.93 -30.77 37.72
C ASP A 645 66.91 -30.13 39.15
N TYR A 646 65.76 -30.28 39.86
CA TYR A 646 65.60 -29.80 41.24
C TYR A 646 66.22 -30.80 42.21
N LYS A 647 67.37 -30.44 42.79
CA LYS A 647 68.05 -31.25 43.72
C LYS A 647 67.56 -30.98 45.18
N TRP A 648 67.73 -31.91 46.10
CA TRP A 648 67.26 -31.75 47.45
C TRP A 648 67.77 -30.47 48.19
N TYR A 649 68.95 -29.97 47.79
CA TYR A 649 69.57 -28.76 48.32
C TYR A 649 69.10 -27.47 47.64
N ASP A 650 68.41 -27.55 46.51
CA ASP A 650 67.91 -26.38 45.82
C ASP A 650 66.79 -25.68 46.64
N GLY A 651 66.11 -26.38 47.45
CA GLY A 651 65.15 -25.81 48.45
C GLY A 651 65.81 -24.81 49.38
N ILE A 652 67.02 -25.13 49.87
CA ILE A 652 67.83 -24.25 50.76
C ILE A 652 68.52 -23.16 49.93
N ALA A 653 69.06 -23.53 48.77
CA ALA A 653 69.76 -22.60 47.87
C ALA A 653 68.80 -21.53 47.22
N ASN A 654 67.54 -21.84 47.14
CA ASN A 654 66.50 -20.86 46.57
C ASN A 654 66.30 -19.66 47.54
N ILE A 655 66.71 -19.78 48.82
CA ILE A 655 66.63 -18.64 49.72
C ILE A 655 67.59 -17.53 49.33
N PHE A 656 68.72 -17.89 48.69
CA PHE A 656 69.84 -17.01 48.37
C PHE A 656 69.93 -16.73 46.83
N ARG A 657 69.13 -17.36 46.00
CA ARG A 657 69.19 -17.18 44.52
C ARG A 657 68.25 -16.11 44.01
N ARG A 658 68.72 -15.31 43.11
CA ARG A 658 67.90 -14.28 42.45
C ARG A 658 66.85 -14.92 41.52
N ASN A 659 67.20 -16.07 40.85
CA ASN A 659 66.27 -16.91 40.09
C ASN A 659 66.07 -18.25 40.84
N LYS A 660 64.93 -18.45 41.46
CA LYS A 660 64.58 -19.62 42.25
C LYS A 660 64.27 -20.80 41.32
N LYS A 661 64.90 -21.98 41.58
CA LYS A 661 64.49 -23.22 40.89
C LYS A 661 63.18 -23.74 41.48
N ALA A 662 62.22 -23.97 40.71
CA ALA A 662 60.94 -24.55 41.13
C ALA A 662 61.08 -26.09 41.22
N LYS A 663 60.50 -26.70 42.24
CA LYS A 663 60.49 -28.15 42.50
C LYS A 663 59.62 -28.89 41.46
N TYR A 664 58.70 -28.19 40.90
CA TYR A 664 57.82 -28.67 39.86
C TYR A 664 57.74 -27.62 38.76
N VAL A 665 57.58 -28.08 37.51
CA VAL A 665 57.36 -27.24 36.32
C VAL A 665 55.92 -27.49 35.89
N MET A 666 55.24 -26.42 35.57
CA MET A 666 53.90 -26.51 34.95
C MET A 666 54.05 -26.60 33.45
N TYR A 667 53.38 -27.52 32.87
CA TYR A 667 53.24 -27.65 31.42
C TYR A 667 51.80 -27.47 31.04
N ASP A 668 51.60 -26.81 29.94
CA ASP A 668 50.28 -26.61 29.37
C ASP A 668 49.92 -27.87 28.57
N ASP A 669 48.73 -28.38 28.78
CA ASP A 669 48.20 -29.50 28.04
C ASP A 669 47.35 -28.94 26.89
N PHE A 670 47.63 -29.39 25.69
CA PHE A 670 46.93 -28.95 24.50
C PHE A 670 46.25 -30.15 23.87
N GLU A 671 45.05 -29.92 23.39
CA GLU A 671 44.33 -30.84 22.51
C GLU A 671 44.02 -30.14 21.22
N ASP A 672 44.13 -30.88 20.14
CA ASP A 672 43.75 -30.40 18.83
C ASP A 672 42.26 -30.62 18.60
N HIS A 673 41.51 -29.52 18.47
CA HIS A 673 40.13 -29.55 18.13
C HIS A 673 40.00 -29.27 16.64
N GLU A 674 39.41 -30.23 15.92
CA GLU A 674 39.04 -30.04 14.55
C GLU A 674 37.69 -29.33 14.50
N TYR A 675 37.62 -28.27 13.76
CA TYR A 675 36.38 -27.55 13.49
C TYR A 675 36.30 -27.17 12.02
N THR A 676 35.09 -27.07 11.54
CA THR A 676 34.80 -26.68 10.16
C THR A 676 34.60 -25.18 10.12
N VAL A 677 35.24 -24.53 9.20
CA VAL A 677 35.02 -23.11 8.86
C VAL A 677 34.55 -22.97 7.43
N VAL A 678 33.77 -21.97 7.17
CA VAL A 678 33.29 -21.60 5.85
C VAL A 678 33.99 -20.33 5.40
N ASN A 679 34.59 -20.33 4.22
CA ASN A 679 35.12 -19.13 3.58
C ASN A 679 33.97 -18.31 2.95
N PHE A 680 33.24 -17.59 3.81
CA PHE A 680 32.05 -16.88 3.39
C PHE A 680 32.34 -15.70 2.47
N LYS A 681 33.54 -15.15 2.52
CA LYS A 681 33.98 -14.08 1.59
C LYS A 681 34.06 -14.62 0.16
N GLU A 682 34.58 -15.81 -0.03
CA GLU A 682 34.68 -16.47 -1.34
C GLU A 682 33.28 -16.85 -1.84
N TYR A 683 32.47 -17.43 -0.96
CA TYR A 683 31.06 -17.71 -1.26
C TYR A 683 30.30 -16.47 -1.75
N ILE A 684 30.48 -15.31 -1.08
CA ILE A 684 29.87 -14.04 -1.53
C ILE A 684 30.34 -13.68 -2.94
N ASN A 685 31.64 -13.78 -3.21
CA ASN A 685 32.18 -13.36 -4.50
C ASN A 685 31.74 -14.26 -5.65
N ASP A 686 31.65 -15.58 -5.41
CA ASP A 686 31.42 -16.57 -6.48
C ASP A 686 29.93 -16.88 -6.68
N ASN A 687 29.09 -16.73 -5.64
CA ASN A 687 27.67 -17.09 -5.73
C ASN A 687 26.72 -15.89 -5.54
N VAL A 688 27.06 -14.94 -4.65
CA VAL A 688 26.15 -13.83 -4.36
C VAL A 688 26.34 -12.70 -5.35
N MET A 689 27.59 -12.24 -5.55
CA MET A 689 27.87 -11.10 -6.43
C MET A 689 27.46 -11.35 -7.89
N PRO A 690 27.73 -12.53 -8.51
CA PRO A 690 27.31 -12.77 -9.88
C PRO A 690 25.79 -12.76 -10.09
N GLN A 691 25.02 -13.21 -9.10
CA GLN A 691 23.55 -13.14 -9.17
C GLN A 691 23.06 -11.68 -9.09
N ILE A 692 23.70 -10.86 -8.27
CA ILE A 692 23.37 -9.42 -8.14
C ILE A 692 23.76 -8.67 -9.40
N ASP A 693 24.93 -8.97 -9.99
CA ASP A 693 25.37 -8.38 -11.24
C ASP A 693 24.41 -8.76 -12.39
N SER A 694 24.04 -10.05 -12.48
CA SER A 694 23.05 -10.53 -13.44
C SER A 694 21.68 -9.87 -13.27
N PHE A 695 21.25 -9.66 -12.04
CA PHE A 695 20.02 -8.92 -11.73
C PHE A 695 20.10 -7.46 -12.21
N CYS A 696 21.23 -6.78 -11.97
CA CYS A 696 21.44 -5.42 -12.46
C CYS A 696 21.41 -5.34 -13.98
N ASP A 697 22.09 -6.28 -14.66
CA ASP A 697 22.15 -6.33 -16.13
C ASP A 697 20.76 -6.59 -16.72
N THR A 698 20.01 -7.54 -16.14
CA THR A 698 18.64 -7.84 -16.56
C THR A 698 17.72 -6.62 -16.35
N THR A 699 17.82 -5.97 -15.19
CA THR A 699 17.04 -4.75 -14.89
C THR A 699 17.40 -3.61 -15.82
N ARG A 700 18.70 -3.48 -16.20
CA ARG A 700 19.17 -2.51 -17.20
C ARG A 700 18.52 -2.74 -18.56
N GLU A 701 18.55 -3.98 -19.02
CA GLU A 701 18.01 -4.36 -20.33
C GLU A 701 16.50 -4.10 -20.41
N ILE A 702 15.78 -4.49 -19.36
CA ILE A 702 14.33 -4.24 -19.25
C ILE A 702 14.06 -2.73 -19.24
N ALA A 703 14.77 -1.96 -18.42
CA ALA A 703 14.59 -0.51 -18.33
C ALA A 703 14.86 0.20 -19.67
N TYR A 704 15.91 -0.21 -20.35
CA TYR A 704 16.27 0.34 -21.67
C TYR A 704 15.22 0.00 -22.74
N ASN A 705 14.79 -1.26 -22.79
CA ASN A 705 13.78 -1.70 -23.75
C ASN A 705 12.43 -1.01 -23.50
N TYR A 706 12.02 -0.87 -22.24
CA TYR A 706 10.83 -0.11 -21.88
C TYR A 706 10.91 1.34 -22.35
N ALA A 707 12.01 2.03 -22.04
CA ALA A 707 12.18 3.43 -22.47
C ALA A 707 12.15 3.58 -23.99
N ARG A 708 12.71 2.60 -24.72
CA ARG A 708 12.71 2.58 -26.18
C ARG A 708 11.31 2.31 -26.76
N GLU A 709 10.56 1.44 -26.13
CA GLU A 709 9.19 1.13 -26.55
C GLU A 709 8.28 2.34 -26.32
N GLU A 710 8.33 2.95 -25.13
CA GLU A 710 7.59 4.17 -24.82
C GLU A 710 7.97 5.33 -25.75
N GLU A 711 9.27 5.51 -26.01
CA GLU A 711 9.75 6.48 -26.99
C GLU A 711 9.14 6.25 -28.37
N GLY A 712 9.08 4.98 -28.80
CA GLY A 712 8.44 4.60 -30.05
C GLY A 712 6.94 4.94 -30.09
N GLN A 713 6.23 4.62 -29.01
CA GLN A 713 4.80 4.93 -28.88
C GLN A 713 4.55 6.45 -28.87
N PHE A 714 5.38 7.22 -28.17
CA PHE A 714 5.29 8.69 -28.21
C PHE A 714 5.51 9.26 -29.58
N LYS A 715 6.57 8.82 -30.27
CA LYS A 715 6.86 9.28 -31.64
C LYS A 715 5.71 8.96 -32.60
N GLU A 716 5.17 7.75 -32.53
CA GLU A 716 4.02 7.34 -33.31
C GLU A 716 2.74 8.12 -32.97
N PHE A 717 2.49 8.32 -31.66
CA PHE A 717 1.36 9.12 -31.20
C PHE A 717 1.45 10.55 -31.72
N PHE A 718 2.58 11.23 -31.56
CA PHE A 718 2.72 12.61 -32.02
C PHE A 718 2.72 12.71 -33.53
N ALA A 719 3.24 11.72 -34.27
CA ALA A 719 3.11 11.66 -35.70
C ALA A 719 1.64 11.59 -36.14
N ARG A 720 0.84 10.73 -35.50
CA ARG A 720 -0.61 10.64 -35.74
C ARG A 720 -1.34 11.92 -35.35
N GLN A 721 -0.95 12.55 -34.22
CA GLN A 721 -1.53 13.81 -33.76
C GLN A 721 -1.25 14.96 -34.79
N LEU A 722 -0.04 15.01 -35.31
CA LEU A 722 0.31 15.96 -36.36
C LEU A 722 -0.53 15.74 -37.62
N ASP A 723 -0.68 14.48 -38.04
CA ASP A 723 -1.50 14.15 -39.24
C ASP A 723 -2.98 14.43 -38.99
N GLN A 724 -3.52 14.12 -37.80
CA GLN A 724 -4.90 14.41 -37.42
C GLN A 724 -5.15 15.93 -37.33
N LEU A 725 -4.21 16.65 -36.71
CA LEU A 725 -4.28 18.10 -36.58
C LEU A 725 -4.33 18.76 -37.97
N GLU A 726 -3.47 18.33 -38.90
CA GLU A 726 -3.48 18.82 -40.28
C GLU A 726 -4.82 18.56 -40.96
N GLN A 727 -5.39 17.37 -40.78
CA GLN A 727 -6.72 17.03 -41.34
C GLN A 727 -7.86 17.79 -40.68
N GLU A 728 -7.82 17.93 -39.35
CA GLU A 728 -8.89 18.54 -38.58
C GLU A 728 -8.92 20.07 -38.73
N ILE A 729 -7.74 20.70 -38.80
CA ILE A 729 -7.64 22.13 -39.13
C ILE A 729 -8.19 22.39 -40.51
N LYS A 730 -7.84 21.54 -41.48
CA LYS A 730 -8.34 21.66 -42.85
C LYS A 730 -9.86 21.47 -42.92
N ARG A 731 -10.38 20.43 -42.24
CA ARG A 731 -11.84 20.16 -42.18
C ARG A 731 -12.56 21.26 -41.42
N THR A 732 -12.04 21.70 -40.28
CA THR A 732 -12.63 22.76 -39.45
C THR A 732 -12.59 24.11 -40.16
N ALA A 733 -11.51 24.40 -40.90
CA ALA A 733 -11.43 25.60 -41.74
C ALA A 733 -12.47 25.57 -42.84
N ASP A 734 -12.62 24.44 -43.56
CA ASP A 734 -13.62 24.29 -44.64
C ASP A 734 -15.07 24.32 -44.13
N GLU A 735 -15.35 23.69 -42.97
CA GLU A 735 -16.66 23.69 -42.32
C GLU A 735 -17.02 25.06 -41.75
N LYS A 736 -16.06 25.78 -41.16
CA LYS A 736 -16.27 27.14 -40.64
C LYS A 736 -16.42 28.17 -41.75
N LEU A 737 -15.66 28.04 -42.83
CA LEU A 737 -15.83 28.89 -44.03
C LEU A 737 -17.22 28.71 -44.68
N LYS A 738 -17.77 27.49 -44.66
CA LYS A 738 -19.15 27.22 -45.14
C LYS A 738 -20.24 27.77 -44.21
N LYS A 739 -19.99 27.85 -42.90
CA LYS A 739 -20.96 28.31 -41.87
C LYS A 739 -20.99 29.83 -41.66
N ILE A 740 -19.96 30.56 -42.06
CA ILE A 740 -19.84 32.03 -41.87
C ILE A 740 -20.67 32.83 -42.88
N SER A 741 -21.50 32.18 -43.70
CA SER A 741 -22.28 32.88 -44.76
C SER A 741 -23.47 33.69 -44.27
N SER A 742 -23.91 33.63 -43.01
CA SER A 742 -24.95 34.50 -42.46
C SER A 742 -24.65 35.08 -41.06
N LYS A 743 -24.95 36.38 -40.87
CA LYS A 743 -24.76 37.10 -39.62
C LYS A 743 -25.60 36.54 -38.47
N GLU A 744 -26.78 36.04 -38.75
CA GLU A 744 -27.70 35.44 -37.74
C GLU A 744 -27.22 34.08 -37.25
N GLU A 745 -26.57 33.32 -38.08
CA GLU A 745 -25.99 32.04 -37.72
C GLU A 745 -24.75 32.21 -36.82
N LEU A 746 -23.96 33.24 -37.04
CA LEU A 746 -22.80 33.60 -36.25
C LEU A 746 -23.20 34.07 -34.84
N GLU A 747 -24.23 34.90 -34.74
CA GLU A 747 -24.76 35.38 -33.45
C GLU A 747 -25.37 34.23 -32.61
N ARG A 748 -26.05 33.25 -33.25
CA ARG A 748 -26.53 32.03 -32.59
C ARG A 748 -25.37 31.17 -32.07
N MET A 749 -24.33 30.96 -32.88
CA MET A 749 -23.17 30.18 -32.49
C MET A 749 -22.42 30.83 -31.30
N ILE A 750 -22.29 32.15 -31.31
CA ILE A 750 -21.67 32.88 -30.18
C ILE A 750 -22.48 32.68 -28.90
N GLN A 751 -23.83 32.83 -28.98
CA GLN A 751 -24.69 32.64 -27.81
C GLN A 751 -24.66 31.19 -27.26
N GLU A 752 -24.64 30.21 -28.16
CA GLU A 752 -24.53 28.80 -27.76
C GLU A 752 -23.17 28.50 -27.12
N ASN A 753 -22.11 29.05 -27.66
CA ASN A 753 -20.75 28.90 -27.13
C ASN A 753 -20.56 29.62 -25.81
N GLU A 754 -21.22 30.79 -25.60
CA GLU A 754 -21.24 31.45 -24.31
C GLU A 754 -21.92 30.59 -23.21
N LYS A 755 -23.04 29.95 -23.56
CA LYS A 755 -23.72 29.02 -22.64
C LYS A 755 -22.85 27.80 -22.32
N ASN A 756 -22.20 27.25 -23.34
CA ASN A 756 -21.31 26.09 -23.19
C ASN A 756 -20.11 26.40 -22.29
N LYS A 757 -19.52 27.60 -22.48
CA LYS A 757 -18.43 28.08 -21.63
C LYS A 757 -18.87 28.28 -20.17
N ALA A 758 -19.99 28.96 -19.97
CA ALA A 758 -20.55 29.21 -18.65
C ALA A 758 -20.82 27.88 -17.91
N TRP A 759 -21.39 26.88 -18.64
CA TRP A 759 -21.60 25.55 -18.09
C TRP A 759 -20.28 24.88 -17.67
N LEU A 760 -19.24 24.97 -18.51
CA LEU A 760 -17.94 24.38 -18.20
C LEU A 760 -17.25 25.04 -17.03
N ASP A 761 -17.30 26.37 -16.95
CA ASP A 761 -16.74 27.16 -15.85
C ASP A 761 -17.45 26.80 -14.51
N ASP A 762 -18.78 26.69 -14.53
CA ASP A 762 -19.57 26.28 -13.38
C ASP A 762 -19.27 24.83 -12.97
N PHE A 763 -19.14 23.93 -13.92
CA PHE A 763 -18.82 22.53 -13.67
C PHE A 763 -17.41 22.37 -13.08
N ASN A 764 -16.42 23.07 -13.61
CA ASN A 764 -15.05 23.10 -13.04
C ASN A 764 -15.04 23.64 -11.62
N LYS A 765 -15.82 24.68 -11.35
CA LYS A 765 -15.98 25.24 -10.01
C LYS A 765 -16.64 24.24 -9.06
N ASP A 766 -17.64 23.49 -9.53
CA ASP A 766 -18.29 22.44 -8.75
C ASP A 766 -17.29 21.30 -8.44
N LEU A 767 -16.47 20.90 -9.39
CA LEU A 767 -15.38 19.92 -9.16
C LEU A 767 -14.36 20.42 -8.14
N ASP A 768 -13.95 21.68 -8.22
CA ASP A 768 -13.06 22.29 -7.23
C ASP A 768 -13.70 22.31 -5.84
N ASN A 769 -15.01 22.54 -5.76
CA ASN A 769 -15.74 22.54 -4.49
C ASN A 769 -15.80 21.14 -3.85
N VAL A 770 -15.84 20.07 -4.65
CA VAL A 770 -15.73 18.70 -4.10
C VAL A 770 -14.42 18.50 -3.36
N LEU A 771 -13.32 19.02 -3.91
CA LEU A 771 -12.00 18.92 -3.26
C LEU A 771 -11.80 19.88 -2.10
N LYS A 772 -12.67 20.88 -1.92
CA LYS A 772 -12.57 21.82 -0.80
C LYS A 772 -13.02 21.18 0.51
N ILE A 773 -12.26 21.39 1.55
CA ILE A 773 -12.68 21.15 2.92
C ILE A 773 -13.47 22.39 3.37
N SER A 774 -14.70 22.19 3.80
CA SER A 774 -15.58 23.30 4.23
C SER A 774 -14.98 24.08 5.39
N GLY A 775 -14.41 25.22 5.09
CA GLY A 775 -13.72 26.12 6.00
C GLY A 775 -12.55 26.76 5.27
N GLU A 776 -12.83 27.54 4.24
CA GLU A 776 -11.95 28.47 3.52
C GLU A 776 -10.43 28.21 3.62
N ILE A 777 -9.86 27.62 2.59
CA ILE A 777 -8.51 27.97 2.18
C ILE A 777 -8.61 28.87 0.96
#